data_a0871bd5186ce86764fe6651c576c6d1
#
_entry.id   a0871bd5186ce86764fe6651c576c6d1
#
_cell.length_a   1.000
_cell.length_b   1.000
_cell.length_c   1.000
_cell.angle_alpha   90.00
_cell.angle_beta   90.00
_cell.angle_gamma   90.00
#
_symmetry.space_group_name_H-M   'P 1'
#
loop_
_entity.id
_entity.type
_entity.pdbx_description
1 polymer ?
#
loop_
_entity_poly.entity_id
_entity_poly.type
_entity_poly.pdbx_seq_one_letter_code
_entity_poly.pdbx_strand_id
1 'polypeptide(L)'
;MYNQQVKESKGPFRRDESRRKRNRQKNKTGLIAATTDREIMISPSSGLNMEEEKKEEIVERDEDLEEQVPAAAEVEPQPWTEQITVRGLFVSMIIGITFSIIVMKLNLTTGMVPNCNVSAALLAFVFIRTWTKLLHKAGFVAKPFSRQENTIIQTCAVACYSIAVGGGFASYLLGLNRTTYELSGVENEGNNPGAIKEPGFGWMTGFLFVVCFVGLFVLIPLRKIMIVDLKLTYPSGLATAVLINGFHTQGDKMAKKQVRGFTKYFCTSFLWGLFKWFFSGIEDCGFEQFPTFGLQAWKQTFYFDFSMTFVGAGMICSHLVNCSLLLGAVLSFGVMYPLIDRLKGDWFPDNLEETNMKGLYGYKVFVSIALILGDGIYNFTKILISTVLNVNERMRSKNNKNVAADRHENPTEDLKQTDEFLRETIPLRIGVIGYVVFTMISIIIIPRMFPQLKWYYVVVAYIFAPSLAFCNAFGAGLTDINMAYNYGKVALFTLAAVTGKENGVVAGLVGCGLIKSVISVSCILMQDFKTAHYTRTSPRAMFICQVIGIAMGCVTAPLSFFLYYKAFDVGNPHGEFKAPYALIYRNMAIIGVQGFSALPQHCLQLCFGFFAFAIGVNMIRDFAPQKIGKWMPLPMVMAVPFLVGAYFAIDMFIGTVVVFAWQKLDSKKAELMVPAAASGLICGEGLWTLPAAILALARIKPPICMKFVPT
;
A
#
# COMPACT_ATOMS: atom_id res chain seq x y z
N MET A 1 -7.06 39.81 -29.04
CA MET A 1 -8.00 40.90 -28.67
C MET A 1 -8.46 40.65 -27.25
N TYR A 2 -7.85 41.27 -26.33
CA TYR A 2 -8.29 42.01 -25.18
C TYR A 2 -7.05 42.29 -24.33
N ASN A 3 -6.37 43.36 -24.68
CA ASN A 3 -5.39 44.08 -23.87
C ASN A 3 -6.06 45.40 -23.51
N GLN A 4 -5.93 45.83 -22.32
CA GLN A 4 -5.87 47.19 -21.80
C GLN A 4 -6.69 47.43 -20.54
N GLN A 5 -5.92 48.07 -19.67
CA GLN A 5 -6.26 48.94 -18.56
C GLN A 5 -6.37 48.34 -17.16
N VAL A 6 -5.34 48.62 -16.37
CA VAL A 6 -5.45 49.61 -15.30
C VAL A 6 -4.06 50.15 -14.96
N LYS A 7 -3.90 51.46 -15.15
CA LYS A 7 -2.80 52.30 -14.67
C LYS A 7 -3.11 52.85 -13.29
N GLU A 8 -2.06 52.98 -12.47
CA GLU A 8 -1.80 53.98 -11.45
C GLU A 8 -2.69 54.07 -10.20
N SER A 9 -2.07 53.79 -9.06
CA SER A 9 -2.13 54.67 -7.88
C SER A 9 -0.90 54.41 -7.00
N LYS A 10 0.08 55.29 -7.11
CA LYS A 10 1.19 55.47 -6.16
C LYS A 10 0.75 56.45 -5.07
N GLY A 11 1.01 56.13 -3.79
CA GLY A 11 0.97 57.07 -2.69
C GLY A 11 1.31 56.44 -1.34
N PRO A 12 1.98 57.07 -0.42
CA PRO A 12 3.11 56.54 0.33
C PRO A 12 2.78 56.23 1.78
N PHE A 13 3.26 55.08 2.29
CA PHE A 13 3.30 54.84 3.74
C PHE A 13 4.63 54.17 4.15
N ARG A 14 5.65 55.00 4.28
CA ARG A 14 6.93 54.64 4.89
C ARG A 14 7.25 55.64 5.99
N ARG A 15 6.70 55.38 7.20
CA ARG A 15 7.14 56.04 8.47
C ARG A 15 6.24 55.51 9.62
N ASP A 16 6.57 54.33 10.19
CA ASP A 16 6.21 54.07 11.60
C ASP A 16 6.87 52.82 12.24
N GLU A 17 7.93 52.26 11.66
CA GLU A 17 8.63 51.15 12.33
C GLU A 17 9.80 51.57 13.25
N SER A 18 10.23 52.85 13.21
CA SER A 18 11.32 53.31 14.07
C SER A 18 10.87 53.75 15.48
N ARG A 19 9.55 53.89 15.72
CA ARG A 19 9.01 54.31 17.04
C ARG A 19 8.68 53.17 17.99
N ARG A 20 8.49 51.93 17.48
CA ARG A 20 8.21 50.75 18.32
C ARG A 20 9.43 50.09 18.94
N LYS A 21 10.63 50.29 18.40
CA LYS A 21 11.88 49.76 19.00
C LYS A 21 12.45 50.63 20.14
N ARG A 22 12.07 51.88 20.27
CA ARG A 22 12.57 52.78 21.32
C ARG A 22 11.84 52.71 22.64
N ASN A 23 10.60 52.17 22.68
CA ASN A 23 9.82 52.02 23.91
C ASN A 23 10.01 50.66 24.64
N ARG A 24 10.72 49.72 24.06
CA ARG A 24 11.02 48.43 24.73
C ARG A 24 12.35 48.44 25.52
N GLN A 25 13.15 49.52 25.42
CA GLN A 25 14.44 49.61 26.09
C GLN A 25 14.45 50.56 27.32
N LYS A 26 13.29 51.23 27.61
CA LYS A 26 13.15 52.09 28.79
C LYS A 26 12.47 51.48 30.00
N ASN A 27 11.95 50.24 29.93
CA ASN A 27 11.29 49.60 31.05
C ASN A 27 12.12 48.49 31.73
N LYS A 28 13.45 48.47 31.52
CA LYS A 28 14.37 47.51 32.19
C LYS A 28 15.35 48.13 33.20
N THR A 29 15.18 49.40 33.52
CA THR A 29 16.08 50.09 34.49
C THR A 29 15.26 50.93 35.47
N GLY A 30 14.49 50.30 36.33
CA GLY A 30 13.75 51.06 37.33
C GLY A 30 12.97 50.15 38.29
N LEU A 31 13.60 49.21 38.94
CA LEU A 31 13.06 48.61 40.17
C LEU A 31 14.19 47.93 40.96
N ILE A 32 15.07 48.76 41.54
CA ILE A 32 15.90 48.42 42.71
C ILE A 32 15.79 49.60 43.64
N ALA A 33 15.05 49.43 44.72
CA ALA A 33 15.15 50.08 46.03
C ALA A 33 13.74 50.27 46.63
N ALA A 34 13.38 49.39 47.52
CA ALA A 34 12.71 49.72 48.79
C ALA A 34 12.39 48.42 49.56
N THR A 35 13.32 48.01 50.36
CA THR A 35 13.07 47.18 51.55
C THR A 35 12.47 48.04 52.61
N THR A 36 11.45 47.60 53.31
CA THR A 36 11.32 47.66 54.78
C THR A 36 9.95 47.16 55.24
N ASP A 37 10.00 46.16 56.12
CA ASP A 37 9.09 45.82 57.21
C ASP A 37 7.55 45.81 57.00
N ARG A 38 6.98 44.57 57.11
CA ARG A 38 5.84 44.29 57.99
C ARG A 38 5.66 42.78 58.19
N GLU A 39 5.89 42.37 59.45
CA GLU A 39 5.34 41.13 60.01
C GLU A 39 3.82 41.13 59.84
N ILE A 40 3.23 39.97 59.57
CA ILE A 40 1.88 39.57 60.03
C ILE A 40 1.60 38.09 59.71
N MET A 41 1.40 37.35 60.78
CA MET A 41 0.57 36.15 61.02
C MET A 41 0.42 35.05 59.94
N ILE A 42 0.91 33.93 60.33
CA ILE A 42 0.77 32.62 59.70
C ILE A 42 -0.63 32.05 60.01
N SER A 43 -1.34 31.66 58.95
CA SER A 43 -2.49 30.75 59.03
C SER A 43 -2.15 29.45 58.28
N PRO A 44 -2.46 28.28 58.81
CA PRO A 44 -1.94 26.99 58.30
C PRO A 44 -2.88 26.38 57.25
N SER A 45 -2.73 26.79 55.98
CA SER A 45 -3.39 26.11 54.84
C SER A 45 -2.62 26.22 53.51
N SER A 46 -1.32 26.50 53.56
CA SER A 46 -0.51 26.74 52.36
C SER A 46 0.63 25.71 52.10
N GLY A 47 0.56 24.53 52.73
CA GLY A 47 1.59 23.51 52.56
C GLY A 47 1.55 22.69 51.25
N LEU A 48 0.40 22.68 50.55
CA LEU A 48 0.25 21.93 49.31
C LEU A 48 0.64 22.73 48.06
N ASN A 49 0.44 24.03 48.07
CA ASN A 49 0.78 24.84 46.90
C ASN A 49 2.28 25.16 46.75
N MET A 50 3.07 25.11 47.85
CA MET A 50 4.51 25.31 47.77
C MET A 50 5.31 24.10 47.27
N GLU A 51 4.73 22.88 47.31
CA GLU A 51 5.36 21.71 46.71
C GLU A 51 5.08 21.61 45.22
N GLU A 52 3.92 22.10 44.76
CA GLU A 52 3.61 22.20 43.34
C GLU A 52 4.39 23.34 42.66
N GLU A 53 4.46 24.53 43.24
CA GLU A 53 5.31 25.63 42.76
C GLU A 53 6.80 25.26 42.73
N LYS A 54 7.34 24.56 43.76
CA LYS A 54 8.71 24.06 43.70
C LYS A 54 8.94 22.96 42.67
N LYS A 55 7.92 22.14 42.37
CA LYS A 55 8.02 21.17 41.31
C LYS A 55 7.94 21.82 39.92
N GLU A 56 7.13 22.85 39.75
CA GLU A 56 7.10 23.64 38.51
C GLU A 56 8.39 24.44 38.32
N GLU A 57 8.96 25.06 39.37
CA GLU A 57 10.23 25.79 39.30
C GLU A 57 11.46 24.88 39.07
N ILE A 58 11.44 23.65 39.56
CA ILE A 58 12.48 22.63 39.27
C ILE A 58 12.32 22.11 37.84
N VAL A 59 11.09 21.91 37.34
CA VAL A 59 10.82 21.50 35.97
C VAL A 59 11.20 22.62 34.98
N GLU A 60 10.91 23.90 35.30
CA GLU A 60 11.30 25.04 34.46
C GLU A 60 12.81 25.25 34.46
N ARG A 61 13.51 25.04 35.59
CA ARG A 61 14.98 25.15 35.67
C ARG A 61 15.71 24.00 34.98
N ASP A 62 15.15 22.82 34.97
CA ASP A 62 15.66 21.69 34.19
C ASP A 62 15.38 21.88 32.68
N GLU A 63 14.29 22.59 32.32
CA GLU A 63 14.01 22.95 30.91
C GLU A 63 15.01 23.98 30.36
N ASP A 64 15.42 24.97 31.17
CA ASP A 64 16.39 26.01 30.76
C ASP A 64 17.83 25.49 30.68
N LEU A 65 18.17 24.40 31.41
CA LEU A 65 19.48 23.75 31.34
C LEU A 65 19.61 22.77 30.14
N GLU A 66 18.50 22.25 29.62
CA GLU A 66 18.51 21.42 28.39
C GLU A 66 18.51 22.26 27.09
N GLU A 67 18.23 23.56 27.14
CA GLU A 67 18.19 24.45 25.96
C GLU A 67 19.59 24.83 25.42
N GLN A 68 20.68 24.43 26.10
CA GLN A 68 22.05 24.65 25.66
C GLN A 68 22.78 23.41 25.13
N VAL A 69 22.09 22.31 24.87
CA VAL A 69 22.65 21.21 24.08
C VAL A 69 22.56 21.64 22.61
N PRO A 70 23.70 21.80 21.88
CA PRO A 70 23.64 22.16 20.47
C PRO A 70 22.79 21.13 19.74
N ALA A 71 21.84 21.63 18.95
CA ALA A 71 20.98 20.81 18.11
C ALA A 71 21.85 19.76 17.44
N ALA A 72 21.54 18.48 17.67
CA ALA A 72 22.33 17.38 17.14
C ALA A 72 22.54 17.64 15.65
N ALA A 73 23.78 17.80 15.23
CA ALA A 73 24.16 18.11 13.87
C ALA A 73 23.38 17.20 12.95
N GLU A 74 22.58 17.77 12.03
CA GLU A 74 21.88 17.01 10.99
C GLU A 74 22.93 16.17 10.27
N VAL A 75 22.94 14.87 10.56
CA VAL A 75 23.87 13.93 9.90
C VAL A 75 23.50 13.95 8.42
N GLU A 76 24.39 14.47 7.59
CA GLU A 76 24.21 14.44 6.14
C GLU A 76 23.89 13.01 5.69
N PRO A 77 22.94 12.82 4.76
CA PRO A 77 22.58 11.49 4.29
C PRO A 77 23.80 10.81 3.67
N GLN A 78 24.07 9.59 4.14
CA GLN A 78 25.17 8.78 3.63
C GLN A 78 24.98 8.53 2.12
N PRO A 79 26.07 8.49 1.32
CA PRO A 79 26.00 8.16 -0.09
C PRO A 79 25.35 6.78 -0.28
N TRP A 80 24.62 6.58 -1.38
CA TRP A 80 23.84 5.38 -1.62
C TRP A 80 24.64 4.06 -1.49
N THR A 81 25.94 4.08 -1.81
CA THR A 81 26.83 2.93 -1.69
C THR A 81 27.09 2.51 -0.24
N GLU A 82 27.07 3.44 0.70
CA GLU A 82 27.26 3.16 2.12
C GLU A 82 25.98 2.75 2.84
N GLN A 83 24.84 3.03 2.24
CA GLN A 83 23.53 2.59 2.75
C GLN A 83 23.33 1.08 2.59
N ILE A 84 23.92 0.44 1.56
CA ILE A 84 23.83 -0.99 1.31
C ILE A 84 24.99 -1.68 2.06
N THR A 85 24.66 -2.48 3.06
CA THR A 85 25.64 -3.21 3.87
C THR A 85 25.54 -4.72 3.65
N VAL A 86 26.66 -5.43 3.70
CA VAL A 86 26.67 -6.90 3.57
C VAL A 86 25.87 -7.55 4.70
N ARG A 87 26.02 -7.04 5.94
CA ARG A 87 25.22 -7.53 7.08
C ARG A 87 23.72 -7.32 6.86
N GLY A 88 23.34 -6.18 6.27
CA GLY A 88 21.95 -5.87 5.94
C GLY A 88 21.38 -6.83 4.91
N LEU A 89 22.12 -7.12 3.83
CA LEU A 89 21.70 -8.10 2.81
C LEU A 89 21.58 -9.52 3.39
N PHE A 90 22.49 -9.93 4.27
CA PHE A 90 22.42 -11.23 4.94
C PHE A 90 21.16 -11.36 5.84
N VAL A 91 20.86 -10.31 6.63
CA VAL A 91 19.65 -10.28 7.47
C VAL A 91 18.39 -10.23 6.60
N SER A 92 18.40 -9.48 5.50
CA SER A 92 17.29 -9.45 4.53
C SER A 92 17.00 -10.83 3.96
N MET A 93 18.04 -11.61 3.66
CA MET A 93 17.90 -12.96 3.14
C MET A 93 17.23 -13.88 4.17
N ILE A 94 17.67 -13.85 5.42
CA ILE A 94 17.07 -14.66 6.50
C ILE A 94 15.59 -14.31 6.69
N ILE A 95 15.27 -13.02 6.81
CA ILE A 95 13.89 -12.55 7.01
C ILE A 95 13.04 -12.89 5.78
N GLY A 96 13.56 -12.66 4.57
CA GLY A 96 12.88 -12.93 3.31
C GLY A 96 12.55 -14.42 3.12
N ILE A 97 13.48 -15.33 3.42
CA ILE A 97 13.26 -16.78 3.36
C ILE A 97 12.21 -17.20 4.40
N THR A 98 12.36 -16.74 5.65
CA THR A 98 11.42 -17.07 6.73
C THR A 98 10.00 -16.63 6.37
N PHE A 99 9.84 -15.40 5.88
CA PHE A 99 8.54 -14.90 5.47
C PHE A 99 8.02 -15.60 4.21
N SER A 100 8.86 -15.97 3.27
CA SER A 100 8.44 -16.74 2.09
C SER A 100 7.83 -18.09 2.47
N ILE A 101 8.39 -18.79 3.47
CA ILE A 101 7.85 -20.06 3.97
C ILE A 101 6.50 -19.85 4.66
N ILE A 102 6.40 -18.86 5.59
CA ILE A 102 5.18 -18.58 6.33
C ILE A 102 4.05 -18.15 5.38
N VAL A 103 4.36 -17.21 4.51
CA VAL A 103 3.42 -16.65 3.55
C VAL A 103 2.97 -17.69 2.52
N MET A 104 3.86 -18.58 2.08
CA MET A 104 3.50 -19.70 1.19
C MET A 104 2.48 -20.62 1.85
N LYS A 105 2.63 -20.96 3.13
CA LYS A 105 1.64 -21.75 3.85
C LYS A 105 0.27 -21.07 3.82
N LEU A 106 0.19 -19.79 4.21
CA LEU A 106 -1.06 -19.04 4.24
C LEU A 106 -1.70 -18.95 2.84
N ASN A 107 -0.89 -18.73 1.82
CA ASN A 107 -1.34 -18.65 0.44
C ASN A 107 -1.93 -19.99 -0.05
N LEU A 108 -1.33 -21.13 0.32
CA LEU A 108 -1.81 -22.45 -0.05
C LEU A 108 -3.01 -22.95 0.78
N THR A 109 -3.20 -22.42 2.00
CA THR A 109 -4.35 -22.79 2.86
C THR A 109 -5.57 -21.93 2.56
N THR A 110 -5.49 -20.63 2.89
CA THR A 110 -6.60 -19.69 2.80
C THR A 110 -6.58 -18.81 1.55
N GLY A 111 -5.41 -18.67 0.92
CA GLY A 111 -5.18 -17.73 -0.18
C GLY A 111 -5.11 -16.26 0.24
N MET A 112 -5.34 -15.96 1.51
CA MET A 112 -5.22 -14.62 2.09
C MET A 112 -3.87 -14.46 2.77
N VAL A 113 -3.13 -13.43 2.39
CA VAL A 113 -1.80 -13.15 2.94
C VAL A 113 -1.74 -11.73 3.46
N PRO A 114 -1.40 -11.56 4.75
CA PRO A 114 -1.27 -10.24 5.37
C PRO A 114 -0.03 -9.49 4.87
N ASN A 115 -0.06 -8.17 4.98
CA ASN A 115 1.08 -7.32 4.68
C ASN A 115 2.12 -7.39 5.81
N CYS A 116 3.30 -7.94 5.54
CA CYS A 116 4.36 -8.12 6.54
C CYS A 116 5.46 -7.04 6.51
N ASN A 117 5.24 -5.89 5.87
CA ASN A 117 6.24 -4.82 5.75
C ASN A 117 6.70 -4.30 7.11
N VAL A 118 5.76 -4.08 8.03
CA VAL A 118 6.01 -3.63 9.40
C VAL A 118 6.81 -4.66 10.18
N SER A 119 6.42 -5.92 10.08
CA SER A 119 7.10 -7.04 10.74
C SER A 119 8.54 -7.18 10.24
N ALA A 120 8.77 -7.00 8.94
CA ALA A 120 10.11 -7.03 8.34
C ALA A 120 11.00 -5.90 8.89
N ALA A 121 10.48 -4.66 8.97
CA ALA A 121 11.21 -3.52 9.52
C ALA A 121 11.58 -3.70 11.00
N LEU A 122 10.65 -4.23 11.80
CA LEU A 122 10.88 -4.49 13.23
C LEU A 122 11.90 -5.61 13.44
N LEU A 123 11.77 -6.72 12.73
CA LEU A 123 12.73 -7.82 12.82
C LEU A 123 14.12 -7.37 12.37
N ALA A 124 14.24 -6.60 11.30
CA ALA A 124 15.49 -6.02 10.86
C ALA A 124 16.15 -5.20 11.98
N PHE A 125 15.37 -4.34 12.63
CA PHE A 125 15.86 -3.54 13.75
C PHE A 125 16.34 -4.41 14.93
N VAL A 126 15.57 -5.39 15.33
CA VAL A 126 15.91 -6.29 16.45
C VAL A 126 17.17 -7.10 16.15
N PHE A 127 17.24 -7.72 14.96
CA PHE A 127 18.40 -8.53 14.56
C PHE A 127 19.68 -7.72 14.49
N ILE A 128 19.68 -6.59 13.78
CA ILE A 128 20.91 -5.78 13.63
C ILE A 128 21.34 -5.18 14.97
N ARG A 129 20.40 -4.69 15.78
CA ARG A 129 20.72 -4.13 17.07
C ARG A 129 21.30 -5.19 18.02
N THR A 130 20.74 -6.38 18.03
CA THR A 130 21.27 -7.51 18.82
C THR A 130 22.64 -7.93 18.32
N TRP A 131 22.80 -8.08 17.01
CA TRP A 131 24.06 -8.39 16.35
C TRP A 131 25.16 -7.38 16.70
N THR A 132 24.86 -6.08 16.57
CA THR A 132 25.80 -5.00 16.89
C THR A 132 26.21 -5.01 18.35
N LYS A 133 25.27 -5.28 19.29
CA LYS A 133 25.57 -5.42 20.71
C LYS A 133 26.47 -6.63 21.00
N LEU A 134 26.25 -7.75 20.32
CA LEU A 134 27.07 -8.96 20.48
C LEU A 134 28.50 -8.73 19.98
N LEU A 135 28.66 -8.09 18.79
CA LEU A 135 29.95 -7.74 18.25
C LEU A 135 30.72 -6.78 19.16
N HIS A 136 30.04 -5.78 19.71
CA HIS A 136 30.65 -4.83 20.64
C HIS A 136 31.13 -5.52 21.93
N LYS A 137 30.33 -6.47 22.46
CA LYS A 137 30.74 -7.31 23.59
C LYS A 137 31.94 -8.21 23.27
N ALA A 138 32.10 -8.62 22.01
CA ALA A 138 33.22 -9.41 21.51
C ALA A 138 34.45 -8.54 21.16
N GLY A 139 34.42 -7.20 21.40
CA GLY A 139 35.52 -6.29 21.16
C GLY A 139 35.65 -5.78 19.73
N PHE A 140 34.69 -6.07 18.86
CA PHE A 140 34.67 -5.55 17.48
C PHE A 140 33.92 -4.23 17.37
N VAL A 141 34.52 -3.24 16.71
CA VAL A 141 33.87 -1.97 16.41
C VAL A 141 32.98 -2.15 15.17
N ALA A 142 31.67 -2.12 15.35
CA ALA A 142 30.70 -2.20 14.26
C ALA A 142 30.22 -0.81 13.85
N LYS A 143 29.98 -0.58 12.54
CA LYS A 143 29.31 0.66 12.06
C LYS A 143 27.96 0.83 12.78
N PRO A 144 27.59 2.07 13.17
CA PRO A 144 26.29 2.34 13.77
C PRO A 144 25.16 1.93 12.81
N PHE A 145 24.06 1.46 13.39
CA PHE A 145 22.88 1.06 12.60
C PHE A 145 22.06 2.28 12.24
N SER A 146 21.90 2.55 10.94
CA SER A 146 21.17 3.72 10.42
C SER A 146 19.74 3.39 10.03
N ARG A 147 18.87 4.42 9.97
CA ARG A 147 17.49 4.28 9.46
C ARG A 147 17.46 3.87 8.00
N GLN A 148 18.43 4.33 7.20
CA GLN A 148 18.56 3.97 5.78
C GLN A 148 18.87 2.48 5.63
N GLU A 149 19.79 1.94 6.43
CA GLU A 149 20.08 0.51 6.43
C GLU A 149 18.84 -0.32 6.83
N ASN A 150 18.06 0.12 7.82
CA ASN A 150 16.81 -0.57 8.20
C ASN A 150 15.78 -0.57 7.06
N THR A 151 15.61 0.57 6.39
CA THR A 151 14.71 0.67 5.22
C THR A 151 15.14 -0.27 4.10
N ILE A 152 16.44 -0.36 3.82
CA ILE A 152 17.00 -1.24 2.80
C ILE A 152 16.76 -2.72 3.14
N ILE A 153 16.96 -3.12 4.39
CA ILE A 153 16.71 -4.49 4.84
C ILE A 153 15.22 -4.83 4.68
N GLN A 154 14.34 -3.96 5.15
CA GLN A 154 12.90 -4.12 5.00
C GLN A 154 12.52 -4.28 3.53
N THR A 155 12.96 -3.38 2.65
CA THR A 155 12.64 -3.41 1.22
C THR A 155 13.13 -4.69 0.55
N CYS A 156 14.36 -5.13 0.81
CA CYS A 156 14.90 -6.35 0.24
C CYS A 156 14.15 -7.60 0.71
N ALA A 157 13.80 -7.68 2.00
CA ALA A 157 13.02 -8.78 2.56
C ALA A 157 11.59 -8.81 2.01
N VAL A 158 10.94 -7.64 1.89
CA VAL A 158 9.60 -7.50 1.31
C VAL A 158 9.59 -7.90 -0.15
N ALA A 159 10.55 -7.45 -0.94
CA ALA A 159 10.70 -7.83 -2.34
C ALA A 159 10.86 -9.36 -2.49
N CYS A 160 11.60 -9.99 -1.57
CA CYS A 160 11.80 -11.43 -1.58
C CYS A 160 10.50 -12.21 -1.31
N TYR A 161 9.82 -11.96 -0.17
CA TYR A 161 8.63 -12.74 0.16
C TYR A 161 7.41 -12.39 -0.71
N SER A 162 7.35 -11.18 -1.28
CA SER A 162 6.25 -10.76 -2.15
C SER A 162 6.08 -11.66 -3.38
N ILE A 163 7.15 -12.32 -3.82
CA ILE A 163 7.09 -13.29 -4.90
C ILE A 163 6.33 -14.56 -4.47
N ALA A 164 6.43 -14.99 -3.22
CA ALA A 164 5.64 -16.11 -2.71
C ALA A 164 4.13 -15.80 -2.69
N VAL A 165 3.75 -14.53 -2.51
CA VAL A 165 2.35 -14.06 -2.61
C VAL A 165 1.93 -13.87 -4.06
N GLY A 166 2.72 -13.05 -4.78
CA GLY A 166 2.41 -12.54 -6.12
C GLY A 166 2.64 -13.54 -7.24
N GLY A 167 3.53 -14.51 -7.06
CA GLY A 167 3.98 -15.42 -8.09
C GLY A 167 2.97 -16.47 -8.57
N GLY A 168 1.79 -16.56 -7.92
CA GLY A 168 0.69 -17.40 -8.40
C GLY A 168 0.76 -18.88 -8.05
N PHE A 169 1.56 -19.25 -7.06
CA PHE A 169 1.73 -20.63 -6.62
C PHE A 169 0.44 -21.31 -6.15
N ALA A 170 -0.44 -20.57 -5.48
CA ALA A 170 -1.75 -21.04 -5.03
C ALA A 170 -2.89 -20.66 -6.00
N SER A 171 -2.58 -20.13 -7.18
CA SER A 171 -3.59 -19.67 -8.14
C SER A 171 -3.26 -20.12 -9.57
N TYR A 172 -2.86 -19.21 -10.45
CA TYR A 172 -2.70 -19.52 -11.88
C TYR A 172 -1.60 -20.55 -12.21
N LEU A 173 -0.52 -20.66 -11.42
CA LEU A 173 0.51 -21.68 -11.66
C LEU A 173 0.04 -23.07 -11.25
N LEU A 174 -0.58 -23.18 -10.06
CA LEU A 174 -1.15 -24.44 -9.61
C LEU A 174 -2.41 -24.81 -10.40
N GLY A 175 -3.13 -23.83 -10.94
CA GLY A 175 -4.26 -24.04 -11.85
C GLY A 175 -3.92 -24.81 -13.12
N LEU A 176 -2.64 -24.99 -13.45
CA LEU A 176 -2.15 -25.80 -14.55
C LEU A 176 -1.95 -27.28 -14.20
N ASN A 177 -1.96 -27.67 -12.92
CA ASN A 177 -1.69 -29.05 -12.51
C ASN A 177 -2.84 -30.01 -12.83
N ARG A 178 -2.55 -31.30 -12.72
CA ARG A 178 -3.48 -32.38 -13.02
C ARG A 178 -4.66 -32.41 -12.03
N THR A 179 -4.38 -32.25 -10.74
CA THR A 179 -5.42 -32.26 -9.69
C THR A 179 -6.50 -31.18 -9.96
N THR A 180 -6.07 -29.96 -10.28
CA THR A 180 -7.00 -28.88 -10.60
C THR A 180 -7.73 -29.13 -11.92
N TYR A 181 -7.11 -29.78 -12.91
CA TYR A 181 -7.73 -30.20 -14.16
C TYR A 181 -8.88 -31.18 -13.89
N GLU A 182 -8.64 -32.23 -13.09
CA GLU A 182 -9.63 -33.25 -12.75
C GLU A 182 -10.81 -32.64 -11.94
N LEU A 183 -10.50 -31.78 -10.96
CA LEU A 183 -11.52 -31.09 -10.13
C LEU A 183 -12.37 -30.09 -10.92
N SER A 184 -11.84 -29.53 -12.00
CA SER A 184 -12.58 -28.57 -12.85
C SER A 184 -13.57 -29.25 -13.81
N GLY A 185 -13.64 -30.57 -13.81
CA GLY A 185 -14.50 -31.37 -14.69
C GLY A 185 -13.84 -31.64 -16.03
N VAL A 186 -13.48 -32.92 -16.24
CA VAL A 186 -12.75 -33.41 -17.45
C VAL A 186 -13.57 -33.22 -18.73
N GLU A 187 -14.90 -33.24 -18.62
CA GLU A 187 -15.84 -33.13 -19.74
C GLU A 187 -16.22 -31.69 -20.08
N ASN A 188 -15.76 -30.71 -19.28
CA ASN A 188 -16.07 -29.31 -19.53
C ASN A 188 -15.43 -28.81 -20.82
N GLU A 189 -16.25 -28.19 -21.69
CA GLU A 189 -15.78 -27.61 -22.95
C GLU A 189 -14.66 -26.59 -22.72
N GLY A 190 -13.52 -26.81 -23.34
CA GLY A 190 -12.30 -26.00 -23.17
C GLY A 190 -11.31 -26.51 -22.11
N ASN A 191 -11.71 -27.47 -21.26
CA ASN A 191 -10.82 -28.10 -20.30
C ASN A 191 -10.07 -29.30 -20.93
N ASN A 192 -9.05 -29.03 -21.74
CA ASN A 192 -8.34 -30.06 -22.51
C ASN A 192 -7.19 -30.69 -21.72
N PRO A 193 -6.88 -32.00 -21.91
CA PRO A 193 -5.71 -32.66 -21.31
C PRO A 193 -4.37 -31.99 -21.69
N GLY A 194 -4.29 -31.39 -22.88
CA GLY A 194 -3.13 -30.60 -23.32
C GLY A 194 -2.88 -29.32 -22.52
N ALA A 195 -3.81 -28.94 -21.65
CA ALA A 195 -3.67 -27.79 -20.74
C ALA A 195 -3.00 -28.16 -19.39
N ILE A 196 -2.58 -29.42 -19.22
CA ILE A 196 -1.90 -29.87 -17.99
C ILE A 196 -0.42 -29.57 -18.07
N LYS A 197 0.08 -28.84 -17.07
CA LYS A 197 1.52 -28.65 -16.85
C LYS A 197 1.83 -28.79 -15.36
N GLU A 198 2.49 -29.89 -15.02
CA GLU A 198 2.86 -30.14 -13.63
C GLU A 198 3.87 -29.10 -13.10
N PRO A 199 3.76 -28.73 -11.82
CA PRO A 199 4.72 -27.86 -11.17
C PRO A 199 6.14 -28.40 -11.30
N GLY A 200 7.08 -27.55 -11.74
CA GLY A 200 8.48 -27.89 -11.89
C GLY A 200 9.37 -26.73 -11.49
N PHE A 201 10.36 -26.98 -10.64
CA PHE A 201 11.21 -25.94 -10.08
C PHE A 201 11.84 -25.04 -11.17
N GLY A 202 12.43 -25.65 -12.19
CA GLY A 202 13.17 -24.92 -13.22
C GLY A 202 12.30 -23.97 -14.04
N TRP A 203 11.15 -24.46 -14.54
CA TRP A 203 10.29 -23.61 -15.38
C TRP A 203 9.56 -22.54 -14.57
N MET A 204 9.14 -22.85 -13.31
CA MET A 204 8.50 -21.86 -12.44
C MET A 204 9.46 -20.73 -12.05
N THR A 205 10.70 -21.08 -11.68
CA THR A 205 11.76 -20.11 -11.40
C THR A 205 12.05 -19.25 -12.64
N GLY A 206 12.26 -19.88 -13.81
CA GLY A 206 12.50 -19.17 -15.07
C GLY A 206 11.36 -18.21 -15.45
N PHE A 207 10.11 -18.66 -15.30
CA PHE A 207 8.94 -17.83 -15.55
C PHE A 207 8.92 -16.58 -14.63
N LEU A 208 9.14 -16.76 -13.33
CA LEU A 208 9.14 -15.66 -12.35
C LEU A 208 10.26 -14.67 -12.63
N PHE A 209 11.49 -15.13 -12.94
CA PHE A 209 12.57 -14.21 -13.30
C PHE A 209 12.18 -13.33 -14.47
N VAL A 210 11.65 -13.91 -15.52
CA VAL A 210 11.28 -13.17 -16.73
C VAL A 210 10.19 -12.14 -16.44
N VAL A 211 9.13 -12.52 -15.72
CA VAL A 211 7.95 -11.66 -15.54
C VAL A 211 8.17 -10.61 -14.47
N CYS A 212 8.76 -10.96 -13.32
CA CYS A 212 8.92 -10.03 -12.20
C CYS A 212 9.93 -8.92 -12.52
N PHE A 213 10.97 -9.23 -13.31
CA PHE A 213 11.93 -8.22 -13.74
C PHE A 213 11.34 -7.21 -14.71
N VAL A 214 10.38 -7.57 -15.56
CA VAL A 214 9.61 -6.60 -16.35
C VAL A 214 8.87 -5.62 -15.41
N GLY A 215 8.24 -6.15 -14.34
CA GLY A 215 7.52 -5.34 -13.35
C GLY A 215 8.39 -4.32 -12.61
N LEU A 216 9.67 -4.64 -12.39
CA LEU A 216 10.63 -3.72 -11.76
C LEU A 216 10.82 -2.42 -12.55
N PHE A 217 10.86 -2.50 -13.87
CA PHE A 217 11.24 -1.37 -14.71
C PHE A 217 10.04 -0.53 -15.18
N VAL A 218 8.83 -1.08 -15.16
CA VAL A 218 7.65 -0.47 -15.81
C VAL A 218 7.27 0.89 -15.25
N LEU A 219 7.34 1.12 -13.93
CA LEU A 219 6.94 2.38 -13.29
C LEU A 219 8.09 3.29 -12.86
N ILE A 220 9.35 2.90 -13.03
CA ILE A 220 10.50 3.75 -12.71
C ILE A 220 10.41 5.13 -13.39
N PRO A 221 10.02 5.24 -14.68
CA PRO A 221 9.86 6.52 -15.34
C PRO A 221 8.83 7.45 -14.67
N LEU A 222 7.79 6.89 -14.07
CA LEU A 222 6.68 7.62 -13.44
C LEU A 222 6.87 7.87 -11.94
N ARG A 223 7.95 7.35 -11.34
CA ARG A 223 8.24 7.44 -9.89
C ARG A 223 8.12 8.86 -9.35
N LYS A 224 8.78 9.85 -10.00
CA LYS A 224 8.74 11.25 -9.56
C LYS A 224 7.31 11.78 -9.54
N ILE A 225 6.56 11.50 -10.60
CA ILE A 225 5.18 11.97 -10.75
C ILE A 225 4.32 11.41 -9.62
N MET A 226 4.42 10.11 -9.33
CA MET A 226 3.55 9.45 -8.35
C MET A 226 3.88 9.87 -6.91
N ILE A 227 5.17 9.97 -6.55
CA ILE A 227 5.59 10.19 -5.16
C ILE A 227 5.67 11.68 -4.82
N VAL A 228 6.20 12.52 -5.74
CA VAL A 228 6.47 13.93 -5.50
C VAL A 228 5.35 14.81 -6.04
N ASP A 229 5.00 14.68 -7.31
CA ASP A 229 4.07 15.59 -7.97
C ASP A 229 2.61 15.32 -7.56
N LEU A 230 2.18 14.05 -7.54
CA LEU A 230 0.84 13.62 -7.10
C LEU A 230 0.73 13.44 -5.57
N LYS A 231 1.86 13.42 -4.85
CA LYS A 231 1.92 13.26 -3.38
C LYS A 231 1.07 12.09 -2.85
N LEU A 232 1.07 10.95 -3.58
CA LEU A 232 0.30 9.77 -3.16
C LEU A 232 0.75 9.33 -1.75
N THR A 233 -0.21 8.93 -0.92
CA THR A 233 0.04 8.69 0.52
C THR A 233 0.68 7.34 0.80
N TYR A 234 0.23 6.26 0.12
CA TYR A 234 0.64 4.88 0.43
C TYR A 234 0.63 4.60 1.94
N PRO A 235 -0.53 4.47 2.59
CA PRO A 235 -0.65 4.44 4.06
C PRO A 235 0.26 3.44 4.76
N SER A 236 0.38 2.20 4.28
CA SER A 236 1.31 1.21 4.85
C SER A 236 2.78 1.60 4.69
N GLY A 237 3.14 2.27 3.57
CA GLY A 237 4.49 2.80 3.35
C GLY A 237 4.83 3.91 4.34
N LEU A 238 3.89 4.82 4.57
CA LEU A 238 4.01 5.86 5.59
C LEU A 238 4.12 5.26 7.00
N ALA A 239 3.25 4.31 7.34
CA ALA A 239 3.27 3.65 8.65
C ALA A 239 4.62 2.99 8.94
N THR A 240 5.17 2.26 7.95
CA THR A 240 6.49 1.64 8.04
C THR A 240 7.60 2.69 8.20
N ALA A 241 7.54 3.80 7.48
CA ALA A 241 8.52 4.88 7.60
C ALA A 241 8.48 5.54 8.99
N VAL A 242 7.28 5.79 9.53
CA VAL A 242 7.11 6.34 10.90
C VAL A 242 7.70 5.39 11.95
N LEU A 243 7.48 4.09 11.79
CA LEU A 243 8.07 3.06 12.66
C LEU A 243 9.60 3.10 12.61
N ILE A 244 10.19 3.07 11.41
CA ILE A 244 11.64 3.09 11.21
C ILE A 244 12.24 4.38 11.78
N ASN A 245 11.67 5.53 11.46
CA ASN A 245 12.15 6.81 11.98
C ASN A 245 12.06 6.84 13.52
N GLY A 246 10.96 6.35 14.09
CA GLY A 246 10.78 6.26 15.54
C GLY A 246 11.86 5.45 16.27
N PHE A 247 12.37 4.37 15.65
CA PHE A 247 13.45 3.56 16.22
C PHE A 247 14.81 4.25 16.20
N HIS A 248 15.02 5.20 15.30
CA HIS A 248 16.30 5.85 15.08
C HIS A 248 16.34 7.31 15.56
N THR A 249 15.25 7.84 16.08
CA THR A 249 15.19 9.22 16.59
C THR A 249 15.78 9.30 17.99
N GLN A 250 16.74 10.20 18.20
CA GLN A 250 17.34 10.50 19.49
C GLN A 250 17.27 12.03 19.74
N GLY A 251 16.83 12.44 20.95
CA GLY A 251 17.05 13.80 21.43
C GLY A 251 15.87 14.79 21.33
N ASP A 252 14.99 14.72 20.35
CA ASP A 252 13.90 15.71 20.17
C ASP A 252 12.70 15.42 21.07
N LYS A 253 12.29 16.42 21.89
CA LYS A 253 11.12 16.32 22.80
C LYS A 253 9.82 16.02 22.01
N MET A 254 9.65 16.63 20.83
CA MET A 254 8.49 16.43 19.97
C MET A 254 8.44 15.02 19.40
N ALA A 255 9.58 14.53 18.88
CA ALA A 255 9.72 13.17 18.38
C ALA A 255 9.53 12.13 19.49
N LYS A 256 10.06 12.35 20.69
CA LYS A 256 9.79 11.48 21.86
C LYS A 256 8.30 11.40 22.18
N LYS A 257 7.54 12.49 22.05
CA LYS A 257 6.10 12.54 22.27
C LYS A 257 5.34 11.76 21.19
N GLN A 258 5.74 11.89 19.92
CA GLN A 258 5.20 11.10 18.81
C GLN A 258 5.48 9.60 18.97
N VAL A 259 6.72 9.22 19.32
CA VAL A 259 7.11 7.82 19.57
C VAL A 259 6.31 7.24 20.74
N ARG A 260 6.11 7.98 21.84
CA ARG A 260 5.26 7.52 22.96
C ARG A 260 3.81 7.31 22.51
N GLY A 261 3.27 8.24 21.69
CA GLY A 261 1.94 8.10 21.10
C GLY A 261 1.86 6.87 20.20
N PHE A 262 2.82 6.71 19.26
CA PHE A 262 2.94 5.54 18.41
C PHE A 262 2.95 4.24 19.22
N THR A 263 3.84 4.14 20.23
CA THR A 263 3.97 2.93 21.07
C THR A 263 2.67 2.61 21.79
N LYS A 264 1.95 3.61 22.31
CA LYS A 264 0.65 3.41 22.97
C LYS A 264 -0.35 2.75 22.03
N TYR A 265 -0.58 3.33 20.84
CA TYR A 265 -1.55 2.80 19.87
C TYR A 265 -1.08 1.49 19.24
N PHE A 266 0.22 1.31 19.06
CA PHE A 266 0.84 0.06 18.64
C PHE A 266 0.54 -1.09 19.62
N CYS A 267 0.81 -0.90 20.90
CA CYS A 267 0.52 -1.91 21.92
C CYS A 267 -0.98 -2.21 22.02
N THR A 268 -1.82 -1.16 21.95
CA THR A 268 -3.28 -1.34 22.00
C THR A 268 -3.77 -2.15 20.79
N SER A 269 -3.31 -1.85 19.59
CA SER A 269 -3.69 -2.57 18.38
C SER A 269 -3.15 -4.01 18.35
N PHE A 270 -1.91 -4.21 18.81
CA PHE A 270 -1.32 -5.54 18.94
C PHE A 270 -2.11 -6.43 19.91
N LEU A 271 -2.44 -5.91 21.08
CA LEU A 271 -3.25 -6.63 22.09
C LEU A 271 -4.67 -6.87 21.59
N TRP A 272 -5.24 -5.94 20.83
CA TRP A 272 -6.53 -6.12 20.17
C TRP A 272 -6.50 -7.25 19.13
N GLY A 273 -5.44 -7.33 18.33
CA GLY A 273 -5.23 -8.43 17.38
C GLY A 273 -5.13 -9.79 18.09
N LEU A 274 -4.37 -9.86 19.21
CA LEU A 274 -4.31 -11.03 20.06
C LEU A 274 -5.69 -11.41 20.61
N PHE A 275 -6.45 -10.45 21.13
CA PHE A 275 -7.79 -10.64 21.66
C PHE A 275 -8.74 -11.19 20.58
N LYS A 276 -8.79 -10.55 19.39
CA LYS A 276 -9.61 -11.06 18.27
C LYS A 276 -9.27 -12.51 17.93
N TRP A 277 -7.98 -12.85 17.89
CA TRP A 277 -7.53 -14.19 17.57
C TRP A 277 -8.06 -15.25 18.55
N PHE A 278 -8.14 -14.95 19.84
CA PHE A 278 -8.68 -15.91 20.83
C PHE A 278 -10.11 -16.35 20.53
N PHE A 279 -10.89 -15.51 19.87
CA PHE A 279 -12.32 -15.74 19.57
C PHE A 279 -12.58 -16.13 18.11
N SER A 280 -11.55 -16.20 17.27
CA SER A 280 -11.71 -16.47 15.83
C SER A 280 -11.94 -17.95 15.49
N GLY A 281 -11.76 -18.85 16.42
CA GLY A 281 -12.10 -20.29 16.35
C GLY A 281 -11.68 -21.00 15.06
N ILE A 282 -12.64 -21.59 14.38
CA ILE A 282 -12.57 -22.20 13.05
C ILE A 282 -13.42 -21.34 12.11
N GLU A 283 -13.50 -21.64 10.83
CA GLU A 283 -14.26 -20.90 9.80
C GLU A 283 -15.60 -20.31 10.33
N ASP A 284 -15.91 -19.06 9.97
CA ASP A 284 -17.12 -18.30 10.35
C ASP A 284 -17.24 -17.89 11.83
N CYS A 285 -16.14 -17.81 12.55
CA CYS A 285 -16.12 -17.37 13.94
C CYS A 285 -15.34 -16.06 14.10
N GLY A 286 -15.70 -15.27 15.09
CA GLY A 286 -14.97 -14.08 15.53
C GLY A 286 -15.69 -12.77 15.32
N PHE A 287 -15.05 -11.69 15.76
CA PHE A 287 -15.60 -10.33 15.69
C PHE A 287 -15.81 -9.82 14.26
N GLU A 288 -15.10 -10.37 13.28
CA GLU A 288 -15.24 -10.07 11.86
C GLU A 288 -16.62 -10.50 11.31
N GLN A 289 -17.35 -11.37 12.01
CA GLN A 289 -18.70 -11.81 11.67
C GLN A 289 -19.80 -11.12 12.51
N PHE A 290 -19.44 -10.08 13.27
CA PHE A 290 -20.40 -9.40 14.13
C PHE A 290 -21.36 -8.48 13.36
N PRO A 291 -22.69 -8.72 13.37
CA PRO A 291 -23.68 -7.95 12.61
C PRO A 291 -23.96 -6.60 13.27
N THR A 292 -23.03 -5.67 13.23
CA THR A 292 -23.07 -4.35 13.90
C THR A 292 -24.32 -3.55 13.56
N PHE A 293 -24.80 -3.63 12.31
CA PHE A 293 -25.97 -2.90 11.80
C PHE A 293 -27.18 -3.83 11.56
N GLY A 294 -27.16 -5.05 12.13
CA GLY A 294 -28.21 -6.06 11.97
C GLY A 294 -27.94 -7.04 10.85
N LEU A 295 -28.68 -8.18 10.88
CA LEU A 295 -28.45 -9.31 9.98
C LEU A 295 -28.69 -8.99 8.50
N GLN A 296 -29.67 -8.12 8.18
CA GLN A 296 -29.94 -7.73 6.80
C GLN A 296 -28.80 -6.90 6.20
N ALA A 297 -28.24 -6.00 6.99
CA ALA A 297 -27.07 -5.21 6.58
C ALA A 297 -25.81 -6.08 6.46
N TRP A 298 -25.64 -7.03 7.38
CA TRP A 298 -24.53 -7.98 7.38
C TRP A 298 -24.52 -8.85 6.10
N LYS A 299 -25.66 -9.35 5.63
CA LYS A 299 -25.78 -10.08 4.37
C LYS A 299 -25.29 -9.28 3.16
N GLN A 300 -25.38 -7.96 3.22
CA GLN A 300 -24.89 -7.03 2.21
C GLN A 300 -23.51 -6.45 2.55
N THR A 301 -22.74 -7.15 3.38
CA THR A 301 -21.38 -6.75 3.82
C THR A 301 -21.29 -5.43 4.60
N PHE A 302 -22.42 -4.86 5.05
CA PHE A 302 -22.45 -3.69 5.91
C PHE A 302 -22.31 -4.09 7.38
N TYR A 303 -21.09 -4.10 7.87
CA TYR A 303 -20.74 -4.31 9.28
C TYR A 303 -19.39 -3.65 9.57
N PHE A 304 -19.06 -3.50 10.84
CA PHE A 304 -17.76 -3.03 11.29
C PHE A 304 -16.86 -4.23 11.53
N ASP A 305 -15.72 -4.30 10.82
CA ASP A 305 -14.79 -5.45 10.82
C ASP A 305 -13.83 -5.43 12.03
N PHE A 306 -13.82 -4.35 12.80
CA PHE A 306 -12.90 -4.14 13.91
C PHE A 306 -11.42 -4.24 13.51
N SER A 307 -11.08 -3.93 12.26
CA SER A 307 -9.71 -3.89 11.77
C SER A 307 -9.05 -2.55 12.08
N MET A 308 -8.09 -2.57 13.00
CA MET A 308 -7.32 -1.37 13.37
C MET A 308 -6.43 -0.91 12.22
N THR A 309 -6.03 -1.81 11.34
CA THR A 309 -5.29 -1.49 10.10
C THR A 309 -6.11 -0.60 9.18
N PHE A 310 -7.38 -0.94 8.91
CA PHE A 310 -8.23 -0.14 8.03
C PHE A 310 -8.65 1.17 8.68
N VAL A 311 -8.94 1.17 9.98
CA VAL A 311 -9.18 2.41 10.74
C VAL A 311 -7.96 3.33 10.67
N GLY A 312 -6.75 2.81 10.89
CA GLY A 312 -5.50 3.55 10.80
C GLY A 312 -5.24 4.09 9.38
N ALA A 313 -5.46 3.28 8.35
CA ALA A 313 -5.38 3.72 6.95
C ALA A 313 -6.37 4.85 6.65
N GLY A 314 -7.60 4.74 7.14
CA GLY A 314 -8.61 5.79 7.05
C GLY A 314 -8.25 7.08 7.76
N MET A 315 -7.48 7.02 8.85
CA MET A 315 -6.95 8.21 9.54
C MET A 315 -5.85 8.92 8.72
N ILE A 316 -5.10 8.20 7.90
CA ILE A 316 -4.03 8.76 7.04
C ILE A 316 -4.60 9.30 5.73
N CYS A 317 -5.55 8.59 5.14
CA CYS A 317 -6.17 8.97 3.87
C CYS A 317 -6.98 10.27 4.00
N SER A 318 -7.08 11.00 2.89
CA SER A 318 -7.89 12.22 2.88
C SER A 318 -9.38 11.91 3.06
N HIS A 319 -10.13 12.85 3.67
CA HIS A 319 -11.57 12.68 3.89
C HIS A 319 -12.34 12.40 2.60
N LEU A 320 -11.92 13.00 1.47
CA LEU A 320 -12.55 12.76 0.17
C LEU A 320 -12.40 11.31 -0.29
N VAL A 321 -11.24 10.69 -0.05
CA VAL A 321 -10.99 9.27 -0.35
C VAL A 321 -11.96 8.39 0.43
N ASN A 322 -12.06 8.58 1.74
CA ASN A 322 -12.90 7.74 2.60
C ASN A 322 -14.40 7.95 2.35
N CYS A 323 -14.82 9.19 2.04
CA CYS A 323 -16.19 9.46 1.60
C CYS A 323 -16.50 8.82 0.24
N SER A 324 -15.53 8.80 -0.70
CA SER A 324 -15.68 8.13 -1.99
C SER A 324 -15.77 6.61 -1.85
N LEU A 325 -15.00 6.01 -0.92
CA LEU A 325 -15.12 4.59 -0.56
C LEU A 325 -16.51 4.27 -0.06
N LEU A 326 -17.01 5.04 0.92
CA LEU A 326 -18.35 4.81 1.47
C LEU A 326 -19.45 4.97 0.42
N LEU A 327 -19.33 5.99 -0.46
CA LEU A 327 -20.27 6.18 -1.57
C LEU A 327 -20.24 4.99 -2.53
N GLY A 328 -19.04 4.47 -2.85
CA GLY A 328 -18.88 3.27 -3.67
C GLY A 328 -19.53 2.03 -3.02
N ALA A 329 -19.38 1.86 -1.69
CA ALA A 329 -20.01 0.76 -0.95
C ALA A 329 -21.53 0.85 -0.98
N VAL A 330 -22.10 2.03 -0.77
CA VAL A 330 -23.56 2.25 -0.84
C VAL A 330 -24.07 1.99 -2.26
N LEU A 331 -23.38 2.46 -3.28
CA LEU A 331 -23.77 2.26 -4.67
C LEU A 331 -23.72 0.77 -5.07
N SER A 332 -22.67 0.05 -4.68
CA SER A 332 -22.50 -1.37 -5.03
C SER A 332 -23.37 -2.30 -4.20
N PHE A 333 -23.05 -2.48 -2.93
CA PHE A 333 -23.72 -3.43 -2.03
C PHE A 333 -25.05 -2.90 -1.47
N GLY A 334 -25.24 -1.57 -1.40
CA GLY A 334 -26.51 -1.00 -0.95
C GLY A 334 -27.60 -0.97 -2.02
N VAL A 335 -27.24 -0.78 -3.29
CA VAL A 335 -28.21 -0.58 -4.37
C VAL A 335 -28.02 -1.58 -5.50
N MET A 336 -26.87 -1.58 -6.16
CA MET A 336 -26.70 -2.30 -7.45
C MET A 336 -26.79 -3.83 -7.28
N TYR A 337 -26.06 -4.43 -6.35
CA TYR A 337 -26.04 -5.88 -6.19
C TYR A 337 -27.36 -6.43 -5.64
N PRO A 338 -28.05 -5.81 -4.69
CA PRO A 338 -29.40 -6.24 -4.30
C PRO A 338 -30.43 -6.18 -5.43
N LEU A 339 -30.30 -5.20 -6.36
CA LEU A 339 -31.18 -5.11 -7.52
C LEU A 339 -30.87 -6.22 -8.53
N ILE A 340 -29.57 -6.47 -8.81
CA ILE A 340 -29.14 -7.55 -9.71
C ILE A 340 -29.52 -8.92 -9.14
N ASP A 341 -29.37 -9.12 -7.83
CA ASP A 341 -29.71 -10.40 -7.18
C ASP A 341 -31.20 -10.72 -7.24
N ARG A 342 -32.08 -9.72 -7.26
CA ARG A 342 -33.53 -9.90 -7.49
C ARG A 342 -33.87 -10.38 -8.90
N LEU A 343 -32.96 -10.19 -9.87
CA LEU A 343 -33.09 -10.63 -11.26
C LEU A 343 -32.42 -12.00 -11.49
N LYS A 344 -32.14 -12.71 -10.41
CA LYS A 344 -31.67 -14.08 -10.42
C LYS A 344 -32.70 -14.97 -11.10
N GLY A 345 -32.30 -15.85 -12.01
CA GLY A 345 -33.15 -16.60 -12.90
C GLY A 345 -33.35 -15.94 -14.29
N ASP A 346 -33.39 -14.61 -14.37
CA ASP A 346 -33.54 -13.87 -15.64
C ASP A 346 -32.16 -13.43 -16.21
N TRP A 347 -31.32 -12.78 -15.39
CA TRP A 347 -30.03 -12.27 -15.83
C TRP A 347 -28.89 -13.27 -15.70
N PHE A 348 -29.02 -14.21 -14.75
CA PHE A 348 -28.04 -15.28 -14.54
C PHE A 348 -28.73 -16.49 -13.85
N PRO A 349 -28.20 -17.72 -14.03
CA PRO A 349 -28.80 -18.95 -13.48
C PRO A 349 -28.84 -18.97 -11.95
N ASP A 350 -29.89 -19.64 -11.40
CA ASP A 350 -30.13 -19.71 -9.95
C ASP A 350 -29.10 -20.55 -9.17
N ASN A 351 -28.60 -21.63 -9.78
CA ASN A 351 -27.81 -22.68 -9.13
C ASN A 351 -26.32 -22.53 -9.39
N LEU A 352 -25.78 -21.33 -9.14
CA LEU A 352 -24.36 -21.08 -9.31
C LEU A 352 -23.67 -20.82 -7.96
N GLU A 353 -22.45 -21.32 -7.82
CA GLU A 353 -21.58 -20.95 -6.69
C GLU A 353 -21.31 -19.44 -6.68
N GLU A 354 -21.16 -18.85 -5.49
CA GLU A 354 -20.91 -17.42 -5.32
C GLU A 354 -19.66 -16.90 -6.05
N THR A 355 -18.67 -17.77 -6.29
CA THR A 355 -17.42 -17.46 -6.99
C THR A 355 -17.50 -17.61 -8.51
N ASN A 356 -18.66 -18.05 -9.05
CA ASN A 356 -18.81 -18.29 -10.48
C ASN A 356 -18.95 -16.99 -11.27
N MET A 357 -18.15 -16.84 -12.32
CA MET A 357 -18.17 -15.64 -13.18
C MET A 357 -19.45 -15.46 -14.00
N LYS A 358 -20.24 -16.52 -14.18
CA LYS A 358 -21.56 -16.47 -14.83
C LYS A 358 -22.65 -15.89 -13.92
N GLY A 359 -22.37 -15.74 -12.63
CA GLY A 359 -23.28 -15.21 -11.61
C GLY A 359 -22.95 -13.75 -11.21
N LEU A 360 -23.40 -13.36 -10.04
CA LEU A 360 -23.20 -12.03 -9.46
C LEU A 360 -21.70 -11.63 -9.37
N TYR A 361 -20.81 -12.62 -9.18
CA TYR A 361 -19.37 -12.39 -9.10
C TYR A 361 -18.79 -11.79 -10.41
N GLY A 362 -19.33 -12.16 -11.56
CA GLY A 362 -18.95 -11.56 -12.84
C GLY A 362 -19.18 -10.05 -12.86
N TYR A 363 -20.36 -9.59 -12.43
CA TYR A 363 -20.64 -8.15 -12.32
C TYR A 363 -19.68 -7.47 -11.35
N LYS A 364 -19.43 -8.06 -10.18
CA LYS A 364 -18.48 -7.50 -9.17
C LYS A 364 -17.11 -7.26 -9.78
N VAL A 365 -16.56 -8.22 -10.49
CA VAL A 365 -15.20 -8.14 -11.07
C VAL A 365 -15.16 -7.16 -12.24
N PHE A 366 -16.04 -7.31 -13.24
CA PHE A 366 -15.92 -6.54 -14.47
C PHE A 366 -16.33 -5.08 -14.31
N VAL A 367 -17.38 -4.79 -13.54
CA VAL A 367 -17.81 -3.39 -13.28
C VAL A 367 -16.78 -2.63 -12.48
N SER A 368 -16.18 -3.25 -11.44
CA SER A 368 -15.13 -2.59 -10.66
C SER A 368 -13.91 -2.27 -11.51
N ILE A 369 -13.50 -3.22 -12.37
CA ILE A 369 -12.38 -2.99 -13.30
C ILE A 369 -12.71 -1.90 -14.31
N ALA A 370 -13.94 -1.85 -14.82
CA ALA A 370 -14.37 -0.79 -15.73
C ALA A 370 -14.25 0.61 -15.10
N LEU A 371 -14.69 0.75 -13.84
CA LEU A 371 -14.50 2.00 -13.07
C LEU A 371 -13.03 2.36 -12.89
N ILE A 372 -12.20 1.40 -12.48
CA ILE A 372 -10.76 1.59 -12.24
C ILE A 372 -10.06 1.98 -13.54
N LEU A 373 -10.36 1.30 -14.65
CA LEU A 373 -9.75 1.61 -15.95
C LEU A 373 -10.19 2.96 -16.48
N GLY A 374 -11.47 3.32 -16.33
CA GLY A 374 -11.99 4.62 -16.77
C GLY A 374 -11.27 5.78 -16.07
N ASP A 375 -11.16 5.73 -14.75
CA ASP A 375 -10.44 6.72 -13.96
C ASP A 375 -8.93 6.70 -14.22
N GLY A 376 -8.34 5.51 -14.19
CA GLY A 376 -6.89 5.33 -14.34
C GLY A 376 -6.39 5.76 -15.72
N ILE A 377 -7.08 5.38 -16.81
CA ILE A 377 -6.70 5.76 -18.19
C ILE A 377 -6.86 7.25 -18.38
N TYR A 378 -7.92 7.87 -17.84
CA TYR A 378 -8.10 9.31 -17.90
C TYR A 378 -6.93 10.05 -17.24
N ASN A 379 -6.59 9.71 -16.00
CA ASN A 379 -5.49 10.32 -15.27
C ASN A 379 -4.13 10.04 -15.91
N PHE A 380 -3.91 8.82 -16.40
CA PHE A 380 -2.69 8.45 -17.12
C PHE A 380 -2.51 9.29 -18.39
N THR A 381 -3.56 9.42 -19.20
CA THR A 381 -3.56 10.23 -20.42
C THR A 381 -3.30 11.71 -20.11
N LYS A 382 -3.95 12.26 -19.08
CA LYS A 382 -3.74 13.62 -18.60
C LYS A 382 -2.28 13.87 -18.23
N ILE A 383 -1.66 12.94 -17.48
CA ILE A 383 -0.25 13.03 -17.08
C ILE A 383 0.69 12.95 -18.28
N LEU A 384 0.41 12.05 -19.23
CA LEU A 384 1.21 11.96 -20.46
C LEU A 384 1.15 13.25 -21.26
N ILE A 385 -0.05 13.81 -21.48
CA ILE A 385 -0.23 15.08 -22.19
C ILE A 385 0.52 16.20 -21.48
N SER A 386 0.35 16.35 -20.16
CA SER A 386 1.04 17.36 -19.38
C SER A 386 2.57 17.20 -19.45
N THR A 387 3.06 15.97 -19.39
CA THR A 387 4.51 15.68 -19.49
C THR A 387 5.05 16.06 -20.87
N VAL A 388 4.35 15.70 -21.94
CA VAL A 388 4.75 16.06 -23.32
C VAL A 388 4.75 17.58 -23.52
N LEU A 389 3.72 18.29 -23.03
CA LEU A 389 3.66 19.75 -23.09
C LEU A 389 4.81 20.40 -22.33
N ASN A 390 5.09 19.96 -21.10
CA ASN A 390 6.20 20.47 -20.29
C ASN A 390 7.57 20.19 -20.92
N VAL A 391 7.77 19.03 -21.55
CA VAL A 391 9.02 18.71 -22.27
C VAL A 391 9.16 19.61 -23.49
N ASN A 392 8.07 19.84 -24.23
CA ASN A 392 8.06 20.71 -25.42
C ASN A 392 8.33 22.18 -25.04
N GLU A 393 7.75 22.67 -23.95
CA GLU A 393 8.05 24.01 -23.40
C GLU A 393 9.50 24.13 -22.95
N ARG A 394 10.06 23.11 -22.28
CA ARG A 394 11.48 23.09 -21.90
C ARG A 394 12.41 23.06 -23.12
N MET A 395 12.05 22.37 -24.18
CA MET A 395 12.80 22.39 -25.44
C MET A 395 12.73 23.75 -26.12
N ARG A 396 11.57 24.43 -26.06
CA ARG A 396 11.40 25.82 -26.56
C ARG A 396 12.12 26.84 -25.67
N SER A 397 12.10 26.68 -24.35
CA SER A 397 12.71 27.58 -23.36
C SER A 397 14.23 27.43 -23.26
N LYS A 398 14.85 26.37 -23.83
CA LYS A 398 16.31 26.27 -23.92
C LYS A 398 16.95 27.40 -24.71
N ASN A 399 16.15 28.15 -25.46
CA ASN A 399 16.57 29.38 -26.16
C ASN A 399 16.49 30.67 -25.32
N ASN A 400 15.87 30.64 -24.13
CA ASN A 400 15.81 31.79 -23.22
C ASN A 400 16.38 31.41 -21.86
N LYS A 401 17.69 31.57 -21.71
CA LYS A 401 18.38 31.53 -20.43
C LYS A 401 18.02 32.83 -19.67
N ASN A 402 17.07 32.78 -18.74
CA ASN A 402 16.99 33.68 -17.58
C ASN A 402 15.64 33.46 -16.86
N VAL A 403 15.55 32.45 -16.03
CA VAL A 403 14.66 32.47 -14.86
C VAL A 403 15.47 31.92 -13.69
N ALA A 404 15.98 32.84 -12.87
CA ALA A 404 16.57 32.52 -11.59
C ALA A 404 15.52 31.93 -10.68
N ALA A 405 15.81 30.79 -10.08
CA ALA A 405 14.97 30.16 -9.09
C ALA A 405 14.95 31.03 -7.81
N ASP A 406 13.78 31.54 -7.45
CA ASP A 406 13.52 32.04 -6.10
C ASP A 406 13.68 30.87 -5.10
N ARG A 407 14.83 30.83 -4.44
CA ARG A 407 15.06 29.99 -3.28
C ARG A 407 14.44 30.67 -2.07
N HIS A 408 13.32 30.15 -1.58
CA HIS A 408 12.80 30.51 -0.27
C HIS A 408 13.82 30.17 0.83
N GLU A 409 14.20 31.17 1.61
CA GLU A 409 14.95 31.04 2.84
C GLU A 409 14.11 30.24 3.86
N ASN A 410 14.61 29.12 4.34
CA ASN A 410 14.08 28.10 5.23
C ASN A 410 13.20 27.03 4.53
N PRO A 411 13.82 25.98 3.97
CA PRO A 411 13.06 24.85 3.45
C PRO A 411 12.41 24.06 4.59
N THR A 412 11.10 23.86 4.49
CA THR A 412 10.35 22.94 5.34
C THR A 412 10.93 21.52 5.23
N GLU A 413 10.75 20.68 6.24
CA GLU A 413 11.29 19.31 6.27
C GLU A 413 10.87 18.49 5.03
N ASP A 414 9.66 18.71 4.52
CA ASP A 414 9.14 18.11 3.29
C ASP A 414 9.94 18.51 2.04
N LEU A 415 10.44 19.75 1.97
CA LEU A 415 11.27 20.22 0.85
C LEU A 415 12.65 19.58 0.90
N LYS A 416 13.25 19.44 2.08
CA LYS A 416 14.54 18.76 2.25
C LYS A 416 14.47 17.29 1.85
N GLN A 417 13.41 16.57 2.29
CA GLN A 417 13.18 15.16 1.92
C GLN A 417 13.01 15.00 0.41
N THR A 418 12.30 15.91 -0.22
CA THR A 418 12.07 15.90 -1.67
C THR A 418 13.36 16.18 -2.44
N ASP A 419 14.18 17.15 -2.00
CA ASP A 419 15.45 17.48 -2.64
C ASP A 419 16.46 16.34 -2.54
N GLU A 420 16.57 15.66 -1.39
CA GLU A 420 17.40 14.47 -1.21
C GLU A 420 16.93 13.32 -2.12
N PHE A 421 15.61 13.07 -2.19
CA PHE A 421 15.04 12.04 -3.06
C PHE A 421 15.27 12.33 -4.55
N LEU A 422 15.31 13.60 -4.95
CA LEU A 422 15.55 14.02 -6.33
C LEU A 422 17.04 14.10 -6.67
N ARG A 423 17.93 14.31 -5.70
CA ARG A 423 19.40 14.42 -5.92
C ARG A 423 19.98 13.10 -6.44
N GLU A 424 19.56 11.96 -5.90
CA GLU A 424 20.05 10.64 -6.29
C GLU A 424 19.04 9.90 -7.20
N THR A 425 18.60 10.55 -8.29
CA THR A 425 17.62 9.94 -9.19
C THR A 425 18.16 8.75 -9.97
N ILE A 426 17.30 7.77 -10.21
CA ILE A 426 17.55 6.71 -11.19
C ILE A 426 17.38 7.34 -12.58
N PRO A 427 18.36 7.26 -13.47
CA PRO A 427 18.23 7.79 -14.82
C PRO A 427 17.03 7.16 -15.56
N LEU A 428 16.22 8.01 -16.21
CA LEU A 428 15.06 7.57 -16.98
C LEU A 428 15.43 6.49 -18.00
N ARG A 429 16.63 6.62 -18.60
CA ARG A 429 17.16 5.65 -19.58
C ARG A 429 17.26 4.24 -19.03
N ILE A 430 17.64 4.06 -17.76
CA ILE A 430 17.74 2.74 -17.11
C ILE A 430 16.35 2.11 -17.01
N GLY A 431 15.33 2.88 -16.63
CA GLY A 431 13.94 2.39 -16.56
C GLY A 431 13.43 1.93 -17.92
N VAL A 432 13.58 2.78 -18.94
CA VAL A 432 13.07 2.48 -20.30
C VAL A 432 13.85 1.34 -20.95
N ILE A 433 15.18 1.38 -20.92
CA ILE A 433 16.02 0.32 -21.51
C ILE A 433 15.77 -1.01 -20.80
N GLY A 434 15.72 -1.01 -19.45
CA GLY A 434 15.44 -2.21 -18.67
C GLY A 434 14.08 -2.80 -19.02
N TYR A 435 13.03 -1.97 -19.13
CA TYR A 435 11.71 -2.42 -19.54
C TYR A 435 11.73 -3.08 -20.95
N VAL A 436 12.33 -2.43 -21.93
CA VAL A 436 12.42 -2.96 -23.30
C VAL A 436 13.21 -4.26 -23.34
N VAL A 437 14.38 -4.34 -22.69
CA VAL A 437 15.24 -5.52 -22.68
C VAL A 437 14.51 -6.73 -22.06
N PHE A 438 13.96 -6.57 -20.86
CA PHE A 438 13.26 -7.66 -20.19
C PHE A 438 11.95 -8.04 -20.88
N THR A 439 11.25 -7.10 -21.51
CA THR A 439 10.09 -7.38 -22.36
C THR A 439 10.48 -8.22 -23.57
N MET A 440 11.58 -7.89 -24.27
CA MET A 440 12.08 -8.68 -25.39
C MET A 440 12.48 -10.10 -24.97
N ILE A 441 13.17 -10.24 -23.84
CA ILE A 441 13.50 -11.54 -23.25
C ILE A 441 12.21 -12.34 -22.98
N SER A 442 11.19 -11.70 -22.42
CA SER A 442 9.91 -12.32 -22.11
C SER A 442 9.16 -12.78 -23.36
N ILE A 443 9.12 -11.96 -24.41
CA ILE A 443 8.49 -12.30 -25.70
C ILE A 443 9.14 -13.53 -26.35
N ILE A 444 10.44 -13.75 -26.11
CA ILE A 444 11.18 -14.90 -26.65
C ILE A 444 10.97 -16.15 -25.78
N ILE A 445 11.05 -16.02 -24.45
CA ILE A 445 11.06 -17.15 -23.52
C ILE A 445 9.65 -17.69 -23.25
N ILE A 446 8.64 -16.82 -23.04
CA ILE A 446 7.31 -17.27 -22.64
C ILE A 446 6.65 -18.18 -23.68
N PRO A 447 6.65 -17.88 -24.99
CA PRO A 447 6.06 -18.79 -25.99
C PRO A 447 6.83 -20.13 -26.13
N ARG A 448 8.13 -20.16 -25.77
CA ARG A 448 8.88 -21.42 -25.74
C ARG A 448 8.53 -22.27 -24.53
N MET A 449 8.22 -21.65 -23.41
CA MET A 449 7.77 -22.35 -22.19
C MET A 449 6.31 -22.79 -22.28
N PHE A 450 5.48 -21.98 -22.96
CA PHE A 450 4.04 -22.18 -23.14
C PHE A 450 3.66 -21.93 -24.61
N PRO A 451 3.78 -22.95 -25.48
CA PRO A 451 3.50 -22.82 -26.92
C PRO A 451 2.04 -22.39 -27.23
N GLN A 452 1.13 -22.60 -26.26
CA GLN A 452 -0.28 -22.21 -26.33
C GLN A 452 -0.45 -20.67 -26.33
N LEU A 453 0.49 -19.92 -25.71
CA LEU A 453 0.48 -18.46 -25.69
C LEU A 453 1.41 -17.92 -26.78
N LYS A 454 0.86 -17.49 -27.89
CA LYS A 454 1.64 -16.97 -29.02
C LYS A 454 2.33 -15.64 -28.68
N TRP A 455 3.50 -15.38 -29.25
CA TRP A 455 4.35 -14.22 -28.98
C TRP A 455 3.65 -12.87 -29.11
N TYR A 456 2.74 -12.72 -30.08
CA TYR A 456 2.04 -11.46 -30.28
C TYR A 456 1.04 -11.11 -29.14
N TYR A 457 0.47 -12.10 -28.46
CA TYR A 457 -0.34 -11.85 -27.26
C TYR A 457 0.50 -11.32 -26.10
N VAL A 458 1.75 -11.81 -25.99
CA VAL A 458 2.71 -11.29 -24.98
C VAL A 458 3.07 -9.85 -25.30
N VAL A 459 3.28 -9.51 -26.58
CA VAL A 459 3.53 -8.12 -27.01
C VAL A 459 2.37 -7.20 -26.63
N VAL A 460 1.15 -7.61 -26.98
CA VAL A 460 -0.07 -6.82 -26.64
C VAL A 460 -0.19 -6.61 -25.13
N ALA A 461 0.02 -7.66 -24.34
CA ALA A 461 -0.01 -7.58 -22.87
C ALA A 461 1.00 -6.53 -22.34
N TYR A 462 2.22 -6.51 -22.87
CA TYR A 462 3.24 -5.55 -22.42
C TYR A 462 3.04 -4.12 -22.97
N ILE A 463 2.35 -3.92 -24.07
CA ILE A 463 1.94 -2.57 -24.51
C ILE A 463 0.95 -1.94 -23.51
N PHE A 464 0.02 -2.75 -22.96
CA PHE A 464 -0.94 -2.27 -21.97
C PHE A 464 -0.39 -2.25 -20.53
N ALA A 465 0.65 -3.03 -20.23
CA ALA A 465 1.18 -3.18 -18.87
C ALA A 465 1.55 -1.86 -18.17
N PRO A 466 2.19 -0.85 -18.82
CA PRO A 466 2.52 0.41 -18.15
C PRO A 466 1.29 1.21 -17.69
N SER A 467 0.22 1.25 -18.51
CA SER A 467 -1.01 1.93 -18.13
C SER A 467 -1.74 1.21 -17.02
N LEU A 468 -1.83 -0.13 -17.07
CA LEU A 468 -2.45 -0.95 -16.05
C LEU A 468 -1.68 -0.89 -14.71
N ALA A 469 -0.34 -0.92 -14.78
CA ALA A 469 0.53 -0.78 -13.62
C ALA A 469 0.37 0.59 -12.95
N PHE A 470 0.30 1.66 -13.76
CA PHE A 470 0.02 3.00 -13.27
C PHE A 470 -1.35 3.07 -12.58
N CYS A 471 -2.41 2.57 -13.22
CA CYS A 471 -3.76 2.57 -12.65
C CYS A 471 -3.79 1.87 -11.28
N ASN A 472 -3.17 0.70 -11.17
CA ASN A 472 -3.12 -0.04 -9.92
C ASN A 472 -2.30 0.67 -8.85
N ALA A 473 -1.10 1.16 -9.18
CA ALA A 473 -0.24 1.84 -8.23
C ALA A 473 -0.80 3.20 -7.79
N PHE A 474 -1.55 3.90 -8.66
CA PHE A 474 -2.28 5.11 -8.33
C PHE A 474 -3.42 4.81 -7.33
N GLY A 475 -4.22 3.79 -7.59
CA GLY A 475 -5.27 3.33 -6.67
C GLY A 475 -4.72 2.90 -5.31
N ALA A 476 -3.65 2.09 -5.31
CA ALA A 476 -2.96 1.68 -4.09
C ALA A 476 -2.35 2.86 -3.32
N GLY A 477 -1.85 3.87 -4.02
CA GLY A 477 -1.36 5.10 -3.40
C GLY A 477 -2.44 5.91 -2.67
N LEU A 478 -3.69 5.79 -3.08
CA LEU A 478 -4.84 6.45 -2.47
C LEU A 478 -5.49 5.63 -1.34
N THR A 479 -5.58 4.30 -1.52
CA THR A 479 -6.40 3.41 -0.68
C THR A 479 -5.61 2.37 0.11
N ASP A 480 -4.32 2.22 -0.16
CA ASP A 480 -3.44 1.15 0.32
C ASP A 480 -3.75 -0.26 -0.25
N ILE A 481 -4.76 -0.39 -1.10
CA ILE A 481 -5.20 -1.68 -1.65
C ILE A 481 -4.57 -1.94 -3.02
N ASN A 482 -3.83 -3.05 -3.11
CA ASN A 482 -3.25 -3.54 -4.36
C ASN A 482 -4.26 -4.46 -5.08
N MET A 483 -4.81 -3.97 -6.20
CA MET A 483 -5.82 -4.65 -7.00
C MET A 483 -5.24 -5.52 -8.13
N ALA A 484 -3.93 -5.82 -8.12
CA ALA A 484 -3.23 -6.58 -9.18
C ALA A 484 -3.90 -7.92 -9.51
N TYR A 485 -4.51 -8.59 -8.52
CA TYR A 485 -5.25 -9.84 -8.73
C TYR A 485 -6.42 -9.69 -9.70
N ASN A 486 -7.12 -8.56 -9.64
CA ASN A 486 -8.31 -8.30 -10.47
C ASN A 486 -7.91 -8.00 -11.92
N TYR A 487 -6.82 -7.23 -12.12
CA TYR A 487 -6.25 -7.06 -13.45
C TYR A 487 -5.82 -8.40 -14.05
N GLY A 488 -5.22 -9.28 -13.23
CA GLY A 488 -4.87 -10.64 -13.63
C GLY A 488 -6.10 -11.47 -14.08
N LYS A 489 -7.23 -11.38 -13.36
CA LYS A 489 -8.48 -12.06 -13.73
C LYS A 489 -9.04 -11.58 -15.08
N VAL A 490 -9.00 -10.27 -15.34
CA VAL A 490 -9.42 -9.73 -16.64
C VAL A 490 -8.50 -10.17 -17.76
N ALA A 491 -7.19 -10.14 -17.53
CA ALA A 491 -6.22 -10.65 -18.51
C ALA A 491 -6.42 -12.15 -18.79
N LEU A 492 -6.66 -12.95 -17.75
CA LEU A 492 -6.98 -14.36 -17.85
C LEU A 492 -8.20 -14.59 -18.77
N PHE A 493 -9.30 -13.93 -18.47
CA PHE A 493 -10.54 -14.07 -19.20
C PHE A 493 -10.39 -13.64 -20.68
N THR A 494 -9.77 -12.46 -20.90
CA THR A 494 -9.57 -11.89 -22.23
C THR A 494 -8.69 -12.78 -23.11
N LEU A 495 -7.56 -13.26 -22.57
CA LEU A 495 -6.63 -14.11 -23.32
C LEU A 495 -7.19 -15.51 -23.56
N ALA A 496 -7.95 -16.06 -22.59
CA ALA A 496 -8.67 -17.32 -22.81
C ALA A 496 -9.70 -17.20 -23.92
N ALA A 497 -10.47 -16.10 -23.96
CA ALA A 497 -11.48 -15.83 -24.98
C ALA A 497 -10.87 -15.70 -26.40
N VAL A 498 -9.77 -14.94 -26.52
CA VAL A 498 -9.15 -14.65 -27.84
C VAL A 498 -8.37 -15.87 -28.38
N THR A 499 -7.80 -16.70 -27.49
CA THR A 499 -7.01 -17.87 -27.92
C THR A 499 -7.88 -19.06 -28.33
N GLY A 500 -9.13 -19.13 -27.82
CA GLY A 500 -10.13 -20.13 -28.22
C GLY A 500 -10.00 -21.47 -27.50
N LYS A 501 -10.80 -22.48 -27.95
CA LYS A 501 -11.11 -23.70 -27.20
C LYS A 501 -9.92 -24.63 -26.91
N GLU A 502 -8.93 -24.71 -27.79
CA GLU A 502 -7.83 -25.66 -27.63
C GLU A 502 -6.74 -25.18 -26.64
N ASN A 503 -6.41 -23.90 -26.70
CA ASN A 503 -5.25 -23.33 -26.01
C ASN A 503 -5.63 -22.27 -24.96
N GLY A 504 -6.90 -21.91 -24.87
CA GLY A 504 -7.38 -20.75 -24.11
C GLY A 504 -7.13 -20.85 -22.61
N VAL A 505 -7.28 -22.03 -22.02
CA VAL A 505 -7.07 -22.20 -20.57
C VAL A 505 -5.62 -21.91 -20.19
N VAL A 506 -4.64 -22.47 -20.91
CA VAL A 506 -3.21 -22.21 -20.63
C VAL A 506 -2.86 -20.78 -20.94
N ALA A 507 -3.30 -20.26 -22.09
CA ALA A 507 -3.02 -18.88 -22.48
C ALA A 507 -3.61 -17.88 -21.47
N GLY A 508 -4.83 -18.12 -20.96
CA GLY A 508 -5.46 -17.33 -19.92
C GLY A 508 -4.70 -17.36 -18.61
N LEU A 509 -4.36 -18.53 -18.09
CA LEU A 509 -3.64 -18.69 -16.83
C LEU A 509 -2.22 -18.08 -16.89
N VAL A 510 -1.49 -18.31 -17.96
CA VAL A 510 -0.15 -17.73 -18.16
C VAL A 510 -0.24 -16.22 -18.36
N GLY A 511 -1.21 -15.75 -19.13
CA GLY A 511 -1.46 -14.33 -19.33
C GLY A 511 -1.88 -13.58 -18.05
N CYS A 512 -2.64 -14.24 -17.19
CA CYS A 512 -2.87 -13.76 -15.83
C CYS A 512 -1.56 -13.56 -15.09
N GLY A 513 -0.68 -14.54 -15.14
CA GLY A 513 0.64 -14.48 -14.52
C GLY A 513 1.50 -13.33 -15.03
N LEU A 514 1.50 -13.08 -16.34
CA LEU A 514 2.20 -11.96 -16.94
C LEU A 514 1.73 -10.62 -16.38
N ILE A 515 0.45 -10.32 -16.51
CA ILE A 515 -0.10 -9.02 -16.13
C ILE A 515 -0.09 -8.81 -14.61
N LYS A 516 -0.58 -9.80 -13.84
CA LYS A 516 -0.62 -9.71 -12.38
C LYS A 516 0.75 -9.49 -11.75
N SER A 517 1.77 -10.25 -12.18
CA SER A 517 3.10 -10.15 -11.57
C SER A 517 3.77 -8.80 -11.89
N VAL A 518 3.65 -8.31 -13.12
CA VAL A 518 4.16 -6.99 -13.52
C VAL A 518 3.51 -5.88 -12.70
N ILE A 519 2.18 -5.90 -12.58
CA ILE A 519 1.42 -4.88 -11.86
C ILE A 519 1.72 -4.96 -10.35
N SER A 520 1.80 -6.15 -9.78
CA SER A 520 2.06 -6.34 -8.34
C SER A 520 3.45 -5.85 -7.95
N VAL A 521 4.48 -6.27 -8.67
CA VAL A 521 5.89 -5.88 -8.40
C VAL A 521 6.06 -4.38 -8.53
N SER A 522 5.50 -3.76 -9.56
CA SER A 522 5.61 -2.32 -9.77
C SER A 522 4.89 -1.50 -8.69
N CYS A 523 3.76 -2.00 -8.19
CA CYS A 523 3.01 -1.36 -7.10
C CYS A 523 3.80 -1.39 -5.78
N ILE A 524 4.36 -2.55 -5.41
CA ILE A 524 5.19 -2.72 -4.21
C ILE A 524 6.42 -1.80 -4.29
N LEU A 525 7.07 -1.73 -5.46
CA LEU A 525 8.20 -0.84 -5.68
C LEU A 525 7.82 0.65 -5.42
N MET A 526 6.64 1.10 -5.86
CA MET A 526 6.18 2.47 -5.61
C MET A 526 5.90 2.72 -4.12
N GLN A 527 5.33 1.76 -3.41
CA GLN A 527 5.12 1.80 -1.97
C GLN A 527 6.45 1.90 -1.20
N ASP A 528 7.44 1.10 -1.58
CA ASP A 528 8.77 1.14 -0.98
C ASP A 528 9.52 2.45 -1.28
N PHE A 529 9.37 3.01 -2.48
CA PHE A 529 9.91 4.36 -2.78
C PHE A 529 9.25 5.45 -1.93
N LYS A 530 7.98 5.31 -1.57
CA LYS A 530 7.33 6.24 -0.65
C LYS A 530 7.91 6.11 0.77
N THR A 531 8.14 4.88 1.23
CA THR A 531 8.85 4.62 2.50
C THR A 531 10.25 5.25 2.48
N ALA A 532 10.99 5.08 1.38
CA ALA A 532 12.31 5.68 1.20
C ALA A 532 12.28 7.21 1.24
N HIS A 533 11.27 7.82 0.64
CA HIS A 533 11.09 9.28 0.66
C HIS A 533 10.98 9.81 2.10
N TYR A 534 10.20 9.15 2.95
CA TYR A 534 10.03 9.54 4.35
C TYR A 534 11.21 9.17 5.26
N THR A 535 11.99 8.12 4.93
CA THR A 535 13.17 7.71 5.70
C THR A 535 14.47 8.36 5.20
N ARG A 536 14.39 9.23 4.20
CA ARG A 536 15.53 9.87 3.52
C ARG A 536 16.55 8.83 3.02
N THR A 537 16.04 7.74 2.42
CA THR A 537 16.85 6.66 1.83
C THR A 537 17.01 6.91 0.34
N SER A 538 18.21 6.68 -0.19
CA SER A 538 18.50 6.89 -1.61
C SER A 538 17.64 5.99 -2.52
N PRO A 539 16.93 6.55 -3.53
CA PRO A 539 16.19 5.77 -4.50
C PRO A 539 17.04 4.75 -5.28
N ARG A 540 18.34 5.05 -5.49
CA ARG A 540 19.26 4.12 -6.15
C ARG A 540 19.53 2.90 -5.29
N ALA A 541 19.81 3.10 -4.00
CA ALA A 541 20.01 2.02 -3.05
C ALA A 541 18.75 1.14 -2.94
N MET A 542 17.57 1.77 -2.85
CA MET A 542 16.29 1.08 -2.81
C MET A 542 16.05 0.21 -4.04
N PHE A 543 16.31 0.75 -5.23
CA PHE A 543 16.13 0.01 -6.48
C PHE A 543 17.07 -1.21 -6.56
N ILE A 544 18.35 -1.07 -6.19
CA ILE A 544 19.31 -2.18 -6.19
C ILE A 544 18.86 -3.26 -5.20
N CYS A 545 18.41 -2.88 -4.01
CA CYS A 545 17.92 -3.83 -3.02
C CYS A 545 16.62 -4.52 -3.46
N GLN A 546 15.75 -3.83 -4.20
CA GLN A 546 14.58 -4.41 -4.81
C GLN A 546 14.96 -5.44 -5.89
N VAL A 547 15.96 -5.14 -6.74
CA VAL A 547 16.51 -6.10 -7.72
C VAL A 547 17.02 -7.37 -7.02
N ILE A 548 17.83 -7.20 -5.96
CA ILE A 548 18.38 -8.31 -5.19
C ILE A 548 17.25 -9.12 -4.53
N GLY A 549 16.31 -8.43 -3.86
CA GLY A 549 15.19 -9.07 -3.18
C GLY A 549 14.29 -9.88 -4.12
N ILE A 550 13.96 -9.33 -5.31
CA ILE A 550 13.18 -10.06 -6.31
C ILE A 550 13.96 -11.26 -6.85
N ALA A 551 15.26 -11.10 -7.14
CA ALA A 551 16.09 -12.23 -7.60
C ALA A 551 16.12 -13.35 -6.55
N MET A 552 16.28 -13.01 -5.27
CA MET A 552 16.18 -13.96 -4.16
C MET A 552 14.77 -14.58 -4.11
N GLY A 553 13.71 -13.78 -4.21
CA GLY A 553 12.32 -14.24 -4.18
C GLY A 553 11.99 -15.21 -5.30
N CYS A 554 12.50 -14.99 -6.52
CA CYS A 554 12.31 -15.88 -7.66
C CYS A 554 12.89 -17.28 -7.44
N VAL A 555 13.84 -17.42 -6.53
CA VAL A 555 14.42 -18.72 -6.13
C VAL A 555 13.76 -19.26 -4.86
N THR A 556 13.60 -18.42 -3.83
CA THR A 556 13.11 -18.86 -2.53
C THR A 556 11.61 -19.20 -2.54
N ALA A 557 10.81 -18.51 -3.35
CA ALA A 557 9.38 -18.79 -3.43
C ALA A 557 9.07 -20.17 -4.04
N PRO A 558 9.68 -20.58 -5.20
CA PRO A 558 9.55 -21.96 -5.66
C PRO A 558 10.08 -22.99 -4.66
N LEU A 559 11.21 -22.73 -3.99
CA LEU A 559 11.72 -23.65 -2.96
C LEU A 559 10.72 -23.81 -1.81
N SER A 560 10.14 -22.73 -1.33
CA SER A 560 9.10 -22.74 -0.28
C SER A 560 7.84 -23.48 -0.76
N PHE A 561 7.44 -23.29 -2.02
CA PHE A 561 6.32 -24.03 -2.62
C PHE A 561 6.57 -25.52 -2.65
N PHE A 562 7.75 -25.97 -3.16
CA PHE A 562 8.09 -27.39 -3.25
C PHE A 562 8.26 -28.05 -1.89
N LEU A 563 8.62 -27.29 -0.85
CA LEU A 563 8.62 -27.78 0.54
C LEU A 563 7.23 -28.31 0.93
N TYR A 564 6.18 -27.57 0.60
CA TYR A 564 4.80 -28.00 0.87
C TYR A 564 4.27 -28.98 -0.17
N TYR A 565 4.51 -28.75 -1.45
CA TYR A 565 3.96 -29.55 -2.54
C TYR A 565 4.45 -31.02 -2.53
N LYS A 566 5.70 -31.26 -2.05
CA LYS A 566 6.22 -32.63 -1.90
C LYS A 566 5.83 -33.31 -0.59
N ALA A 567 5.59 -32.52 0.46
CA ALA A 567 5.28 -33.05 1.78
C ALA A 567 3.79 -33.28 2.02
N PHE A 568 2.92 -32.59 1.28
CA PHE A 568 1.48 -32.62 1.46
C PHE A 568 0.75 -32.70 0.12
N ASP A 569 -0.49 -33.17 0.16
CA ASP A 569 -1.38 -33.19 -1.01
C ASP A 569 -2.01 -31.80 -1.21
N VAL A 570 -1.32 -30.98 -2.03
CA VAL A 570 -1.72 -29.58 -2.28
C VAL A 570 -2.74 -29.52 -3.42
N GLY A 571 -3.84 -28.82 -3.18
CA GLY A 571 -4.96 -28.66 -4.14
C GLY A 571 -6.10 -29.65 -3.92
N ASN A 572 -5.99 -30.56 -2.95
CA ASN A 572 -7.08 -31.44 -2.57
C ASN A 572 -8.10 -30.70 -1.69
N PRO A 573 -9.39 -30.60 -2.05
CA PRO A 573 -10.41 -29.88 -1.26
C PRO A 573 -10.57 -30.39 0.17
N HIS A 574 -10.27 -31.67 0.42
CA HIS A 574 -10.36 -32.29 1.73
C HIS A 574 -9.05 -32.29 2.51
N GLY A 575 -7.96 -31.80 1.89
CA GLY A 575 -6.62 -31.70 2.47
C GLY A 575 -6.43 -30.42 3.32
N GLU A 576 -5.27 -30.34 4.00
CA GLU A 576 -4.86 -29.14 4.76
C GLU A 576 -4.56 -27.95 3.82
N PHE A 577 -4.02 -28.22 2.62
CA PHE A 577 -3.59 -27.20 1.65
C PHE A 577 -4.55 -27.19 0.45
N LYS A 578 -5.74 -26.67 0.65
CA LYS A 578 -6.83 -26.70 -0.36
C LYS A 578 -6.51 -25.88 -1.61
N ALA A 579 -5.71 -24.84 -1.50
CA ALA A 579 -5.38 -23.88 -2.57
C ALA A 579 -6.61 -23.46 -3.43
N PRO A 580 -7.67 -22.91 -2.83
CA PRO A 580 -8.97 -22.75 -3.48
C PRO A 580 -8.89 -21.86 -4.73
N TYR A 581 -8.00 -20.91 -4.74
CA TYR A 581 -7.83 -20.01 -5.89
C TYR A 581 -7.32 -20.72 -7.14
N ALA A 582 -6.60 -21.85 -7.04
CA ALA A 582 -6.17 -22.61 -8.22
C ALA A 582 -7.36 -23.11 -9.04
N LEU A 583 -8.35 -23.69 -8.37
CA LEU A 583 -9.60 -24.15 -8.99
C LEU A 583 -10.41 -22.97 -9.54
N ILE A 584 -10.57 -21.89 -8.77
CA ILE A 584 -11.30 -20.69 -9.18
C ILE A 584 -10.69 -20.11 -10.47
N TYR A 585 -9.36 -19.95 -10.54
CA TYR A 585 -8.70 -19.37 -11.72
C TYR A 585 -8.82 -20.28 -12.94
N ARG A 586 -8.72 -21.62 -12.77
CA ARG A 586 -8.93 -22.54 -13.88
C ARG A 586 -10.38 -22.52 -14.39
N ASN A 587 -11.37 -22.54 -13.49
CA ASN A 587 -12.77 -22.44 -13.87
C ASN A 587 -13.07 -21.11 -14.61
N MET A 588 -12.46 -19.99 -14.15
CA MET A 588 -12.54 -18.72 -14.86
C MET A 588 -11.94 -18.79 -16.27
N ALA A 589 -10.82 -19.49 -16.44
CA ALA A 589 -10.23 -19.69 -17.77
C ALA A 589 -11.11 -20.51 -18.69
N ILE A 590 -11.74 -21.58 -18.17
CA ILE A 590 -12.69 -22.42 -18.90
C ILE A 590 -13.90 -21.59 -19.36
N ILE A 591 -14.47 -20.78 -18.47
CA ILE A 591 -15.56 -19.85 -18.83
C ILE A 591 -15.08 -18.82 -19.85
N GLY A 592 -13.86 -18.30 -19.70
CA GLY A 592 -13.25 -17.36 -20.63
C GLY A 592 -13.14 -17.92 -22.06
N VAL A 593 -12.84 -19.22 -22.21
CA VAL A 593 -12.80 -19.90 -23.51
C VAL A 593 -14.14 -19.85 -24.25
N GLN A 594 -15.26 -19.82 -23.52
CA GLN A 594 -16.59 -19.64 -24.10
C GLN A 594 -16.83 -18.20 -24.62
N GLY A 595 -15.93 -17.28 -24.31
CA GLY A 595 -15.93 -15.90 -24.77
C GLY A 595 -16.79 -14.96 -23.93
N PHE A 596 -16.91 -13.72 -24.38
CA PHE A 596 -17.68 -12.68 -23.67
C PHE A 596 -19.20 -12.96 -23.65
N SER A 597 -19.68 -13.85 -24.50
CA SER A 597 -21.07 -14.34 -24.47
C SER A 597 -21.40 -15.19 -23.25
N ALA A 598 -20.40 -15.73 -22.59
CA ALA A 598 -20.55 -16.49 -21.33
C ALA A 598 -20.71 -15.60 -20.08
N LEU A 599 -20.49 -14.29 -20.20
CA LEU A 599 -20.75 -13.36 -19.13
C LEU A 599 -22.26 -13.22 -18.84
N PRO A 600 -22.63 -12.85 -17.61
CA PRO A 600 -24.03 -12.60 -17.28
C PRO A 600 -24.65 -11.53 -18.20
N GLN A 601 -25.95 -11.59 -18.39
CA GLN A 601 -26.68 -10.64 -19.25
C GLN A 601 -26.43 -9.20 -18.79
N HIS A 602 -26.32 -8.28 -19.76
CA HIS A 602 -26.05 -6.84 -19.52
C HIS A 602 -24.76 -6.49 -18.76
N CYS A 603 -23.91 -7.46 -18.40
CA CYS A 603 -22.64 -7.18 -17.70
C CYS A 603 -21.73 -6.21 -18.48
N LEU A 604 -21.53 -6.44 -19.79
CA LEU A 604 -20.74 -5.56 -20.65
C LEU A 604 -21.34 -4.17 -20.79
N GLN A 605 -22.66 -4.06 -20.86
CA GLN A 605 -23.34 -2.76 -20.96
C GLN A 605 -23.13 -1.94 -19.69
N LEU A 606 -23.22 -2.58 -18.52
CA LEU A 606 -22.89 -1.95 -17.23
C LEU A 606 -21.41 -1.53 -17.20
N CYS A 607 -20.50 -2.37 -17.67
CA CYS A 607 -19.07 -2.01 -17.76
C CYS A 607 -18.82 -0.74 -18.60
N PHE A 608 -19.42 -0.65 -19.77
CA PHE A 608 -19.33 0.57 -20.62
C PHE A 608 -19.95 1.78 -19.91
N GLY A 609 -21.09 1.62 -19.24
CA GLY A 609 -21.75 2.67 -18.47
C GLY A 609 -20.87 3.19 -17.34
N PHE A 610 -20.30 2.31 -16.54
CA PHE A 610 -19.42 2.69 -15.41
C PHE A 610 -18.06 3.21 -15.86
N PHE A 611 -17.52 2.72 -16.98
CA PHE A 611 -16.32 3.28 -17.60
C PHE A 611 -16.54 4.74 -18.06
N ALA A 612 -17.64 4.99 -18.76
CA ALA A 612 -18.02 6.33 -19.18
C ALA A 612 -18.33 7.26 -18.00
N PHE A 613 -19.00 6.74 -16.97
CA PHE A 613 -19.25 7.44 -15.70
C PHE A 613 -17.93 7.89 -15.05
N ALA A 614 -16.92 7.01 -14.96
CA ALA A 614 -15.63 7.35 -14.38
C ALA A 614 -14.93 8.48 -15.13
N ILE A 615 -14.93 8.42 -16.47
CA ILE A 615 -14.39 9.49 -17.32
C ILE A 615 -15.18 10.80 -17.10
N GLY A 616 -16.51 10.74 -17.11
CA GLY A 616 -17.38 11.89 -16.92
C GLY A 616 -17.17 12.60 -15.59
N VAL A 617 -17.06 11.85 -14.49
CA VAL A 617 -16.77 12.41 -13.16
C VAL A 617 -15.41 13.11 -13.14
N ASN A 618 -14.38 12.54 -13.75
CA ASN A 618 -13.06 13.16 -13.84
C ASN A 618 -13.07 14.43 -14.72
N MET A 619 -13.80 14.41 -15.83
CA MET A 619 -13.99 15.60 -16.67
C MET A 619 -14.68 16.72 -15.87
N ILE A 620 -15.76 16.40 -15.14
CA ILE A 620 -16.43 17.38 -14.29
C ILE A 620 -15.47 17.93 -13.24
N ARG A 621 -14.68 17.07 -12.59
CA ARG A 621 -13.69 17.50 -11.58
C ARG A 621 -12.66 18.47 -12.13
N ASP A 622 -12.21 18.27 -13.37
CA ASP A 622 -11.16 19.09 -13.99
C ASP A 622 -11.68 20.38 -14.64
N PHE A 623 -12.87 20.36 -15.23
CA PHE A 623 -13.45 21.49 -15.96
C PHE A 623 -14.45 22.32 -15.16
N ALA A 624 -15.03 21.78 -14.06
CA ALA A 624 -15.94 22.51 -13.22
C ALA A 624 -15.22 23.54 -12.33
N PRO A 625 -15.92 24.58 -11.84
CA PRO A 625 -15.36 25.50 -10.85
C PRO A 625 -14.75 24.77 -9.66
N GLN A 626 -13.63 25.28 -9.12
CA GLN A 626 -12.91 24.66 -8.01
C GLN A 626 -13.79 24.32 -6.78
N LYS A 627 -14.88 25.07 -6.56
CA LYS A 627 -15.84 24.79 -5.49
C LYS A 627 -16.54 23.44 -5.65
N ILE A 628 -16.91 23.08 -6.89
CA ILE A 628 -17.58 21.82 -7.22
C ILE A 628 -16.55 20.69 -7.37
N GLY A 629 -15.46 20.95 -8.10
CA GLY A 629 -14.43 19.95 -8.36
C GLY A 629 -13.81 19.32 -7.10
N LYS A 630 -13.69 20.09 -6.02
CA LYS A 630 -13.16 19.60 -4.72
C LYS A 630 -14.05 18.56 -4.03
N TRP A 631 -15.35 18.52 -4.34
CA TRP A 631 -16.31 17.60 -3.73
C TRP A 631 -16.65 16.40 -4.62
N MET A 632 -16.12 16.39 -5.87
CA MET A 632 -16.38 15.28 -6.77
C MET A 632 -15.71 14.00 -6.25
N PRO A 633 -16.45 12.87 -6.18
CA PRO A 633 -15.89 11.61 -5.73
C PRO A 633 -14.81 11.11 -6.68
N LEU A 634 -13.99 10.21 -6.18
CA LEU A 634 -12.90 9.57 -6.93
C LEU A 634 -13.36 8.20 -7.45
N PRO A 635 -13.61 8.02 -8.76
CA PRO A 635 -14.16 6.76 -9.29
C PRO A 635 -13.25 5.54 -9.03
N MET A 636 -11.92 5.72 -9.11
CA MET A 636 -10.95 4.69 -8.74
C MET A 636 -11.17 4.17 -7.33
N VAL A 637 -11.41 5.08 -6.40
CA VAL A 637 -11.62 4.76 -4.99
C VAL A 637 -12.99 4.13 -4.79
N MET A 638 -14.04 4.63 -5.46
CA MET A 638 -15.38 4.06 -5.41
C MET A 638 -15.41 2.60 -5.90
N ALA A 639 -14.51 2.22 -6.82
CA ALA A 639 -14.45 0.87 -7.37
C ALA A 639 -13.98 -0.19 -6.37
N VAL A 640 -13.21 0.18 -5.35
CA VAL A 640 -12.64 -0.77 -4.38
C VAL A 640 -13.72 -1.54 -3.61
N PRO A 641 -14.73 -0.90 -3.01
CA PRO A 641 -15.80 -1.61 -2.31
C PRO A 641 -16.60 -2.56 -3.18
N PHE A 642 -16.72 -2.32 -4.50
CA PHE A 642 -17.41 -3.22 -5.42
C PHE A 642 -16.90 -4.67 -5.37
N LEU A 643 -15.62 -4.84 -5.01
CA LEU A 643 -14.97 -6.15 -4.90
C LEU A 643 -14.71 -6.60 -3.48
N VAL A 644 -14.20 -5.69 -2.64
CA VAL A 644 -13.76 -6.03 -1.29
C VAL A 644 -14.94 -6.20 -0.36
N GLY A 645 -15.91 -5.31 -0.42
CA GLY A 645 -17.07 -5.29 0.46
C GLY A 645 -17.27 -3.92 1.13
N ALA A 646 -18.44 -3.73 1.75
CA ALA A 646 -18.77 -2.46 2.41
C ALA A 646 -18.05 -2.30 3.77
N TYR A 647 -17.74 -3.39 4.47
CA TYR A 647 -17.08 -3.37 5.79
C TYR A 647 -15.76 -2.59 5.75
N PHE A 648 -14.95 -2.81 4.73
CA PHE A 648 -13.69 -2.09 4.54
C PHE A 648 -13.88 -0.56 4.44
N ALA A 649 -14.90 -0.13 3.67
CA ALA A 649 -15.20 1.28 3.52
C ALA A 649 -15.71 1.91 4.83
N ILE A 650 -16.44 1.14 5.64
CA ILE A 650 -16.94 1.55 6.95
C ILE A 650 -15.77 1.78 7.91
N ASP A 651 -14.84 0.83 8.00
CA ASP A 651 -13.68 0.93 8.87
C ASP A 651 -12.81 2.15 8.53
N MET A 652 -12.52 2.37 7.24
CA MET A 652 -11.78 3.55 6.81
C MET A 652 -12.54 4.86 7.07
N PHE A 653 -13.87 4.86 6.91
CA PHE A 653 -14.69 6.02 7.19
C PHE A 653 -14.72 6.36 8.69
N ILE A 654 -14.74 5.35 9.57
CA ILE A 654 -14.59 5.55 11.02
C ILE A 654 -13.25 6.23 11.34
N GLY A 655 -12.16 5.84 10.68
CA GLY A 655 -10.87 6.54 10.78
C GLY A 655 -10.99 8.04 10.45
N THR A 656 -11.72 8.38 9.38
CA THR A 656 -12.02 9.79 9.04
C THR A 656 -12.80 10.51 10.13
N VAL A 657 -13.84 9.89 10.68
CA VAL A 657 -14.67 10.49 11.74
C VAL A 657 -13.83 10.77 12.99
N VAL A 658 -12.94 9.83 13.37
CA VAL A 658 -12.01 10.01 14.49
C VAL A 658 -11.10 11.21 14.26
N VAL A 659 -10.49 11.32 13.08
CA VAL A 659 -9.61 12.46 12.73
C VAL A 659 -10.38 13.76 12.73
N PHE A 660 -11.57 13.80 12.13
CA PHE A 660 -12.42 15.00 12.09
C PHE A 660 -12.82 15.47 13.50
N ALA A 661 -13.23 14.54 14.35
CA ALA A 661 -13.56 14.84 15.74
C ALA A 661 -12.32 15.37 16.50
N TRP A 662 -11.18 14.74 16.32
CA TRP A 662 -9.92 15.16 16.97
C TRP A 662 -9.47 16.54 16.49
N GLN A 663 -9.54 16.82 15.20
CA GLN A 663 -9.23 18.15 14.64
C GLN A 663 -10.16 19.25 15.17
N LYS A 664 -11.44 18.92 15.40
CA LYS A 664 -12.39 19.86 16.01
C LYS A 664 -12.11 20.15 17.48
N LEU A 665 -11.65 19.15 18.24
CA LEU A 665 -11.35 19.30 19.67
C LEU A 665 -10.00 20.00 19.90
N ASP A 666 -8.96 19.59 19.21
CA ASP A 666 -7.59 20.11 19.35
C ASP A 666 -6.81 19.93 18.04
N SER A 667 -6.90 20.93 17.17
CA SER A 667 -6.29 20.88 15.83
C SER A 667 -4.78 20.69 15.88
N LYS A 668 -4.06 21.39 16.80
CA LYS A 668 -2.59 21.32 16.90
C LYS A 668 -2.12 19.94 17.35
N LYS A 669 -2.83 19.35 18.32
CA LYS A 669 -2.51 18.02 18.81
C LYS A 669 -2.88 16.93 17.81
N ALA A 670 -3.99 17.11 17.06
CA ALA A 670 -4.37 16.20 15.98
C ALA A 670 -3.32 16.17 14.86
N GLU A 671 -2.87 17.34 14.39
CA GLU A 671 -1.83 17.44 13.35
C GLU A 671 -0.53 16.70 13.73
N LEU A 672 -0.12 16.82 15.00
CA LEU A 672 1.06 16.17 15.53
C LEU A 672 0.89 14.66 15.74
N MET A 673 -0.28 14.24 16.26
CA MET A 673 -0.45 12.89 16.81
C MET A 673 -1.18 11.93 15.88
N VAL A 674 -1.98 12.40 14.91
CA VAL A 674 -2.73 11.54 13.99
C VAL A 674 -1.81 10.61 13.18
N PRO A 675 -0.70 11.08 12.56
CA PRO A 675 0.20 10.19 11.84
C PRO A 675 0.81 9.10 12.75
N ALA A 676 1.20 9.48 13.96
CA ALA A 676 1.78 8.53 14.92
C ALA A 676 0.75 7.51 15.44
N ALA A 677 -0.47 7.95 15.74
CA ALA A 677 -1.55 7.09 16.19
C ALA A 677 -2.00 6.11 15.10
N ALA A 678 -2.23 6.61 13.90
CA ALA A 678 -2.63 5.81 12.75
C ALA A 678 -1.58 4.77 12.38
N SER A 679 -0.30 5.19 12.32
CA SER A 679 0.81 4.27 12.07
C SER A 679 0.93 3.22 13.17
N GLY A 680 0.70 3.60 14.44
CA GLY A 680 0.67 2.66 15.56
C GLY A 680 -0.43 1.61 15.41
N LEU A 681 -1.64 2.01 15.02
CA LEU A 681 -2.76 1.08 14.78
C LEU A 681 -2.45 0.09 13.67
N ILE A 682 -1.96 0.57 12.52
CA ILE A 682 -1.57 -0.28 11.37
C ILE A 682 -0.45 -1.25 11.76
N CYS A 683 0.59 -0.73 12.41
CA CYS A 683 1.77 -1.52 12.76
C CYS A 683 1.47 -2.56 13.84
N GLY A 684 0.60 -2.26 14.80
CA GLY A 684 0.26 -3.16 15.89
C GLY A 684 -0.47 -4.40 15.40
N GLU A 685 -1.53 -4.25 14.64
CA GLU A 685 -2.26 -5.36 14.03
C GLU A 685 -1.40 -6.09 12.98
N GLY A 686 -0.67 -5.33 12.13
CA GLY A 686 0.24 -5.91 11.16
C GLY A 686 1.37 -6.73 11.79
N LEU A 687 1.86 -6.39 12.99
CA LEU A 687 2.82 -7.23 13.70
C LEU A 687 2.18 -8.49 14.28
N TRP A 688 0.91 -8.40 14.76
CA TRP A 688 0.21 -9.57 15.29
C TRP A 688 0.04 -10.69 14.23
N THR A 689 -0.04 -10.35 12.96
CA THR A 689 -0.17 -11.34 11.88
C THR A 689 0.97 -12.35 11.84
N LEU A 690 2.19 -11.96 12.27
CA LEU A 690 3.33 -12.86 12.31
C LEU A 690 3.20 -13.94 13.40
N PRO A 691 2.94 -13.64 14.69
CA PRO A 691 2.61 -14.64 15.69
C PRO A 691 1.43 -15.53 15.29
N ALA A 692 0.35 -14.94 14.76
CA ALA A 692 -0.81 -15.70 14.29
C ALA A 692 -0.44 -16.71 13.20
N ALA A 693 0.39 -16.31 12.24
CA ALA A 693 0.90 -17.20 11.19
C ALA A 693 1.78 -18.32 11.74
N ILE A 694 2.63 -18.05 12.75
CA ILE A 694 3.45 -19.06 13.43
C ILE A 694 2.57 -20.05 14.18
N LEU A 695 1.54 -19.58 14.90
CA LEU A 695 0.57 -20.44 15.59
C LEU A 695 -0.19 -21.34 14.60
N ALA A 696 -0.62 -20.79 13.47
CA ALA A 696 -1.24 -21.56 12.39
C ALA A 696 -0.27 -22.60 11.80
N LEU A 697 1.02 -22.26 11.64
CA LEU A 697 2.06 -23.19 11.20
C LEU A 697 2.25 -24.33 12.20
N ALA A 698 2.20 -24.02 13.51
CA ALA A 698 2.27 -25.00 14.60
C ALA A 698 0.95 -25.79 14.79
N ARG A 699 -0.07 -25.59 13.96
CA ARG A 699 -1.41 -26.20 14.05
C ARG A 699 -2.15 -25.87 15.34
N ILE A 700 -1.79 -24.77 16.01
CA ILE A 700 -2.48 -24.27 17.18
C ILE A 700 -3.68 -23.48 16.72
N LYS A 701 -4.88 -23.98 17.03
CA LYS A 701 -6.15 -23.31 16.69
C LYS A 701 -6.54 -22.34 17.80
N PRO A 702 -7.25 -21.24 17.46
CA PRO A 702 -7.85 -20.38 18.49
C PRO A 702 -8.80 -21.16 19.39
N PRO A 703 -8.80 -20.87 20.70
CA PRO A 703 -9.50 -21.70 21.69
C PRO A 703 -11.03 -21.55 21.66
N ILE A 704 -11.55 -20.41 21.25
CA ILE A 704 -12.98 -20.09 21.33
C ILE A 704 -13.50 -19.74 19.94
N CYS A 705 -14.60 -20.38 19.54
CA CYS A 705 -15.37 -19.98 18.35
C CYS A 705 -16.56 -19.14 18.80
N MET A 706 -16.58 -17.87 18.46
CA MET A 706 -17.67 -16.95 18.74
C MET A 706 -18.51 -16.74 17.48
N LYS A 707 -19.65 -17.44 17.40
CA LYS A 707 -20.60 -17.30 16.29
C LYS A 707 -21.67 -16.29 16.64
N PHE A 708 -21.84 -15.29 15.78
CA PHE A 708 -22.87 -14.25 15.94
C PHE A 708 -24.04 -14.42 14.97
N VAL A 709 -23.84 -15.18 13.91
CA VAL A 709 -24.86 -15.41 12.87
C VAL A 709 -25.41 -16.83 13.04
N PRO A 710 -26.73 -17.02 13.11
CA PRO A 710 -27.32 -18.37 13.11
C PRO A 710 -26.97 -19.08 11.78
N THR A 711 -26.51 -20.30 11.88
CA THR A 711 -26.24 -21.19 10.73
C THR A 711 -27.53 -21.56 10.00
#